data_6960e96931fa2f30c2a23e1e1ef73434
#
_entry.id   6960e96931fa2f30c2a23e1e1ef73434
#
_cell.length_a   1.000
_cell.length_b   1.000
_cell.length_c   1.000
_cell.angle_alpha   90.00
_cell.angle_beta   90.00
_cell.angle_gamma   90.00
#
_symmetry.space_group_name_H-M   'P 1'
#
loop_
_entity.id
_entity.type
_entity.pdbx_description
1 polymer ?
#
loop_
_entity_poly.entity_id
_entity_poly.type
_entity_poly.pdbx_seq_one_letter_code
_entity_poly.pdbx_strand_id
1 'polypeptide(L)'
;MTRHLTLCFILLVMLIDKSEACFCDHYPWTHWSSCSKSCNSGTQSRQRQVVVNDYYWKNLCDKLCIKQETRECNLQTCPINCVLGDYGTWSDCDPCTEKQVKVKSVLRPSQFGGQPCTEPLVTFQPCVPSKLCKIEETNCKNKFLCDSGRCIPSKLECNGENDCGDNSDERNCGRTKPVCTRIYTPIPSVQLMGTGFHFLAGEPRGEVLDNSFTGGICKLVKTSRASNPYRVSANLENVNFEVQTIEDDLKTEFYKNLISFEKNKNEDSLSVDERTKFFPIPIFHFSEKNEHSHYSSAFNKVIKASHKKDSSFIRIHKLIKVLNFTMKATDLQLSDVFLKALVHLPLEYNSAVYSRVFDDFGTHYFTSGSLGGKYDLIYQFSRQELQNSGLTEEEAQNCVQYETKKLKFLHMEIHKEDTCTKNKLSEKYGGSFLQGSEKSISLVQGGRSQQAAALAWEKGTSGPEENVYSEWLESVKENPAVVDYKLAPITDLVRNIPCAVTKRNNLRRALQEYAAKFDPCQCAPCPNNGRPRLSGTECLCVCQSGTYGENCERRSPDYKSDAVDGNWGCWSSWSACNAAYRRSRTRECNNPAPQRGGQSCGGKDQQEEDCTVSIMENVGQPCINDDEEMKEVDLAEPEAESGCSQPPLPENAFTWNEKKLYSVGEEVEISCLTGFTAVGFQYLRCLPDRTWSQGDVECQRTSCLKPVVQDVLTISPFQRVYQIGESIELTCPRGFVVAGPSRYTCKEDSWTPPISNSLTCEQGVRDHP
;
A
#
# COMPACT_ATOMS: atom_id res chain seq x y z
N MET A 1 -24.50 -63.74 17.73
CA MET A 1 -23.61 -62.72 17.10
C MET A 1 -22.83 -63.25 15.90
N THR A 2 -22.39 -64.50 15.85
CA THR A 2 -21.61 -65.07 14.74
C THR A 2 -22.39 -65.29 13.45
N ARG A 3 -23.71 -65.56 13.50
CA ARG A 3 -24.56 -65.82 12.29
C ARG A 3 -24.86 -64.53 11.51
N HIS A 4 -24.86 -63.32 12.17
CA HIS A 4 -25.10 -62.08 11.47
C HIS A 4 -23.81 -61.54 10.80
N LEU A 5 -22.63 -61.83 11.37
CA LEU A 5 -21.35 -61.46 10.74
C LEU A 5 -21.08 -62.27 9.48
N THR A 6 -21.41 -63.57 9.48
CA THR A 6 -21.25 -64.42 8.30
C THR A 6 -22.21 -64.02 7.17
N LEU A 7 -23.46 -63.61 7.48
CA LEU A 7 -24.38 -63.11 6.46
C LEU A 7 -23.95 -61.76 5.87
N CYS A 8 -23.40 -60.82 6.72
CA CYS A 8 -22.82 -59.56 6.23
C CYS A 8 -21.57 -59.78 5.38
N PHE A 9 -20.70 -60.74 5.76
CA PHE A 9 -19.51 -61.07 4.98
C PHE A 9 -19.86 -61.70 3.64
N ILE A 10 -20.84 -62.61 3.60
CA ILE A 10 -21.34 -63.23 2.36
C ILE A 10 -22.04 -62.17 1.49
N LEU A 11 -22.80 -61.24 2.04
CA LEU A 11 -23.38 -60.12 1.32
C LEU A 11 -22.31 -59.12 0.81
N LEU A 12 -21.25 -58.88 1.57
CA LEU A 12 -20.12 -58.03 1.14
C LEU A 12 -19.31 -58.72 0.04
N VAL A 13 -19.04 -60.02 0.15
CA VAL A 13 -18.35 -60.81 -0.88
C VAL A 13 -19.20 -60.90 -2.15
N MET A 14 -20.52 -61.06 -2.02
CA MET A 14 -21.45 -61.06 -3.17
C MET A 14 -21.56 -59.68 -3.82
N LEU A 15 -21.32 -58.59 -3.11
CA LEU A 15 -21.26 -57.21 -3.65
C LEU A 15 -19.94 -56.93 -4.34
N ILE A 16 -18.83 -57.49 -3.86
CA ILE A 16 -17.51 -57.38 -4.46
C ILE A 16 -17.44 -58.20 -5.75
N ASP A 17 -17.99 -59.40 -5.75
CA ASP A 17 -18.04 -60.29 -6.93
C ASP A 17 -18.92 -59.70 -8.06
N LYS A 18 -19.93 -58.88 -7.71
CA LYS A 18 -20.78 -58.21 -8.70
C LYS A 18 -20.13 -57.00 -9.38
N SER A 19 -19.13 -56.37 -8.76
CA SER A 19 -18.42 -55.27 -9.37
C SER A 19 -17.37 -55.74 -10.40
N GLU A 20 -16.81 -56.93 -10.23
CA GLU A 20 -15.90 -57.56 -11.18
C GLU A 20 -16.63 -58.15 -12.42
N ALA A 21 -17.92 -58.46 -12.35
CA ALA A 21 -18.70 -59.02 -13.46
C ALA A 21 -18.99 -57.99 -14.59
N CYS A 22 -18.95 -56.68 -14.29
CA CYS A 22 -19.10 -55.63 -15.28
C CYS A 22 -17.76 -54.87 -15.46
N PHE A 23 -16.88 -55.39 -16.30
CA PHE A 23 -15.60 -54.76 -16.66
C PHE A 23 -15.85 -53.43 -17.39
N CYS A 24 -16.32 -52.42 -16.66
CA CYS A 24 -16.68 -51.10 -17.22
C CYS A 24 -15.53 -50.48 -18.01
N ASP A 25 -14.27 -50.74 -17.60
CA ASP A 25 -13.08 -50.19 -18.25
C ASP A 25 -12.76 -50.81 -19.61
N HIS A 26 -13.37 -51.96 -19.97
CA HIS A 26 -13.25 -52.57 -21.30
C HIS A 26 -14.07 -51.83 -22.37
N TYR A 27 -15.00 -50.97 -21.97
CA TYR A 27 -15.82 -50.20 -22.91
C TYR A 27 -15.16 -48.86 -23.17
N PRO A 28 -14.66 -48.61 -24.39
CA PRO A 28 -13.94 -47.39 -24.69
C PRO A 28 -14.89 -46.19 -24.64
N TRP A 29 -14.37 -45.09 -24.07
CA TRP A 29 -15.06 -43.83 -24.14
C TRP A 29 -14.93 -43.21 -25.53
N THR A 30 -15.98 -42.55 -25.97
CA THR A 30 -15.90 -41.65 -27.14
C THR A 30 -14.90 -40.51 -26.84
N HIS A 31 -14.44 -39.82 -27.86
CA HIS A 31 -13.74 -38.58 -27.65
C HIS A 31 -14.65 -37.57 -26.91
N TRP A 32 -14.02 -36.70 -26.17
CA TRP A 32 -14.75 -35.61 -25.54
C TRP A 32 -15.44 -34.74 -26.60
N SER A 33 -16.68 -34.34 -26.33
CA SER A 33 -17.37 -33.36 -27.18
C SER A 33 -16.61 -32.03 -27.21
N SER A 34 -16.91 -31.16 -28.15
CA SER A 34 -16.50 -29.77 -28.09
C SER A 34 -17.02 -29.13 -26.79
N CYS A 35 -16.27 -28.20 -26.24
CA CYS A 35 -16.71 -27.44 -25.07
C CYS A 35 -17.96 -26.60 -25.42
N SER A 36 -18.95 -26.60 -24.51
CA SER A 36 -20.20 -25.84 -24.70
C SER A 36 -20.03 -24.32 -24.78
N LYS A 37 -18.91 -23.82 -24.26
CA LYS A 37 -18.54 -22.40 -24.31
C LYS A 37 -17.07 -22.25 -24.67
N SER A 38 -16.73 -21.14 -25.33
CA SER A 38 -15.36 -20.78 -25.65
C SER A 38 -14.57 -20.26 -24.44
N CYS A 39 -15.27 -19.75 -23.43
CA CYS A 39 -14.73 -19.19 -22.18
C CYS A 39 -15.83 -19.19 -21.10
N ASN A 40 -15.52 -18.79 -19.83
CA ASN A 40 -16.44 -18.76 -18.70
C ASN A 40 -17.01 -20.13 -18.34
N SER A 41 -16.15 -21.11 -18.18
CA SER A 41 -16.51 -22.47 -17.73
C SER A 41 -17.62 -23.10 -18.55
N GLY A 42 -17.27 -23.72 -19.67
CA GLY A 42 -18.13 -24.60 -20.41
C GLY A 42 -18.09 -26.02 -19.87
N THR A 43 -18.91 -26.87 -20.40
CA THR A 43 -18.93 -28.32 -20.13
C THR A 43 -18.68 -29.08 -21.41
N GLN A 44 -17.96 -30.17 -21.31
CA GLN A 44 -17.81 -31.17 -22.37
C GLN A 44 -18.13 -32.53 -21.80
N SER A 45 -18.69 -33.40 -22.63
CA SER A 45 -19.09 -34.74 -22.23
C SER A 45 -18.51 -35.81 -23.16
N ARG A 46 -18.37 -36.98 -22.64
CA ARG A 46 -18.08 -38.19 -23.42
C ARG A 46 -19.00 -39.31 -22.98
N GLN A 47 -19.20 -40.21 -23.88
CA GLN A 47 -20.11 -41.33 -23.64
C GLN A 47 -19.40 -42.65 -23.97
N ARG A 48 -19.88 -43.72 -23.35
CA ARG A 48 -19.51 -45.09 -23.73
C ARG A 48 -20.75 -45.94 -23.86
N GLN A 49 -20.72 -46.84 -24.80
CA GLN A 49 -21.79 -47.84 -24.96
C GLN A 49 -21.35 -49.13 -24.26
N VAL A 50 -22.16 -49.55 -23.31
CA VAL A 50 -21.98 -50.83 -22.63
C VAL A 50 -22.77 -51.89 -23.42
N VAL A 51 -22.08 -52.72 -24.18
CA VAL A 51 -22.71 -53.76 -25.00
C VAL A 51 -22.48 -55.11 -24.30
N VAL A 52 -23.53 -55.64 -23.70
CA VAL A 52 -23.52 -56.95 -23.05
C VAL A 52 -24.57 -57.84 -23.76
N ASN A 53 -24.16 -59.04 -24.25
CA ASN A 53 -25.02 -59.91 -25.03
C ASN A 53 -26.00 -60.72 -24.14
N ASP A 54 -25.76 -60.83 -22.85
CA ASP A 54 -26.61 -61.51 -21.91
C ASP A 54 -27.63 -60.55 -21.28
N TYR A 55 -28.91 -60.88 -21.31
CA TYR A 55 -30.03 -60.05 -20.86
C TYR A 55 -29.96 -59.70 -19.36
N TYR A 56 -29.51 -60.64 -18.53
CA TYR A 56 -29.41 -60.44 -17.07
C TYR A 56 -28.27 -59.47 -16.73
N TRP A 57 -27.10 -59.68 -17.28
CA TRP A 57 -25.92 -58.86 -17.08
C TRP A 57 -26.09 -57.51 -17.72
N LYS A 58 -26.81 -57.36 -18.81
CA LYS A 58 -27.11 -56.11 -19.45
C LYS A 58 -27.78 -55.11 -18.49
N ASN A 59 -28.82 -55.55 -17.79
CA ASN A 59 -29.57 -54.72 -16.85
C ASN A 59 -28.73 -54.32 -15.64
N LEU A 60 -27.81 -55.20 -15.19
CA LEU A 60 -26.93 -54.93 -14.07
C LEU A 60 -25.79 -53.99 -14.47
N CYS A 61 -25.12 -54.24 -15.58
CA CYS A 61 -24.02 -53.43 -16.07
C CYS A 61 -24.47 -52.03 -16.55
N ASP A 62 -25.69 -51.94 -17.07
CA ASP A 62 -26.33 -50.68 -17.41
C ASP A 62 -26.54 -49.74 -16.18
N LYS A 63 -26.71 -50.34 -15.00
CA LYS A 63 -26.87 -49.61 -13.74
C LYS A 63 -25.54 -49.33 -13.04
N LEU A 64 -24.56 -50.19 -13.19
CA LEU A 64 -23.26 -50.10 -12.51
C LEU A 64 -22.23 -49.29 -13.29
N CYS A 65 -22.23 -49.35 -14.63
CA CYS A 65 -21.27 -48.61 -15.43
C CYS A 65 -21.75 -47.18 -15.72
N ILE A 66 -20.94 -46.21 -15.35
CA ILE A 66 -21.16 -44.81 -15.73
C ILE A 66 -21.07 -44.72 -17.26
N LYS A 67 -22.16 -44.34 -17.92
CA LYS A 67 -22.25 -44.25 -19.39
C LYS A 67 -21.90 -42.87 -19.95
N GLN A 68 -22.02 -41.87 -19.14
CA GLN A 68 -21.73 -40.50 -19.51
C GLN A 68 -20.86 -39.83 -18.45
N GLU A 69 -19.82 -39.19 -18.87
CA GLU A 69 -18.96 -38.39 -18.02
C GLU A 69 -18.96 -36.96 -18.55
N THR A 70 -19.02 -36.02 -17.63
CA THR A 70 -18.94 -34.59 -17.94
C THR A 70 -17.78 -33.97 -17.16
N ARG A 71 -17.09 -33.07 -17.80
CA ARG A 71 -16.05 -32.25 -17.11
C ARG A 71 -16.16 -30.79 -17.54
N GLU A 72 -15.67 -29.97 -16.72
CA GLU A 72 -15.51 -28.54 -17.05
C GLU A 72 -14.39 -28.35 -18.08
N CYS A 73 -14.58 -27.37 -18.95
CA CYS A 73 -13.64 -26.99 -19.99
C CYS A 73 -13.70 -25.49 -20.22
N ASN A 74 -12.64 -24.91 -20.80
CA ASN A 74 -12.55 -23.47 -21.08
C ASN A 74 -12.85 -22.62 -19.82
N LEU A 75 -12.13 -22.94 -18.74
CA LEU A 75 -12.28 -22.29 -17.42
C LEU A 75 -11.87 -20.81 -17.45
N GLN A 76 -11.08 -20.42 -18.46
CA GLN A 76 -10.63 -19.03 -18.62
C GLN A 76 -11.82 -18.08 -18.77
N THR A 77 -11.71 -16.92 -18.14
CA THR A 77 -12.66 -15.83 -18.33
C THR A 77 -12.65 -15.33 -19.78
N CYS A 78 -13.79 -14.83 -20.26
CA CYS A 78 -13.87 -14.27 -21.60
C CYS A 78 -13.09 -12.95 -21.69
N PRO A 79 -12.29 -12.74 -22.73
CA PRO A 79 -11.57 -11.50 -22.94
C PRO A 79 -12.52 -10.30 -22.98
N ILE A 80 -12.15 -9.24 -22.30
CA ILE A 80 -12.85 -7.96 -22.30
C ILE A 80 -11.98 -6.95 -23.04
N ASN A 81 -12.46 -6.45 -24.17
CA ASN A 81 -11.75 -5.43 -24.93
C ASN A 81 -11.95 -4.06 -24.30
N CYS A 82 -10.93 -3.21 -24.43
CA CYS A 82 -11.05 -1.80 -24.11
C CYS A 82 -12.15 -1.12 -24.90
N VAL A 83 -12.91 -0.27 -24.23
CA VAL A 83 -13.88 0.63 -24.89
C VAL A 83 -13.61 2.05 -24.43
N LEU A 84 -13.29 2.91 -25.39
CA LEU A 84 -13.11 4.34 -25.17
C LEU A 84 -14.40 5.07 -25.55
N GLY A 85 -14.71 6.14 -24.82
CA GLY A 85 -15.73 7.11 -25.23
C GLY A 85 -15.23 8.00 -26.35
N ASP A 86 -16.11 8.86 -26.83
CA ASP A 86 -15.71 9.88 -27.78
C ASP A 86 -14.85 10.96 -27.14
N TYR A 87 -14.07 11.66 -27.94
CA TYR A 87 -13.38 12.85 -27.43
C TYR A 87 -14.41 13.90 -27.01
N GLY A 88 -14.21 14.47 -25.85
CA GLY A 88 -14.90 15.67 -25.41
C GLY A 88 -14.59 16.85 -26.38
N THR A 89 -15.25 17.97 -26.16
CA THR A 89 -14.95 19.21 -26.88
C THR A 89 -13.52 19.66 -26.56
N TRP A 90 -12.93 20.39 -27.50
CA TRP A 90 -11.67 21.08 -27.25
C TRP A 90 -11.86 22.08 -26.09
N SER A 91 -10.90 22.14 -25.19
CA SER A 91 -10.84 23.22 -24.21
C SER A 91 -10.66 24.56 -24.86
N ASP A 92 -10.91 25.63 -24.13
CA ASP A 92 -10.46 26.94 -24.55
C ASP A 92 -8.95 26.94 -24.80
N CYS A 93 -8.51 27.83 -25.70
CA CYS A 93 -7.09 27.97 -25.96
C CYS A 93 -6.41 28.58 -24.74
N ASP A 94 -5.46 27.86 -24.17
CA ASP A 94 -4.63 28.40 -23.08
C ASP A 94 -3.75 29.51 -23.64
N PRO A 95 -3.91 30.76 -23.15
CA PRO A 95 -3.19 31.90 -23.70
C PRO A 95 -1.68 31.86 -23.42
N CYS A 96 -1.24 31.11 -22.44
CA CYS A 96 0.17 31.05 -22.04
C CYS A 96 0.95 29.91 -22.72
N THR A 97 0.29 28.82 -23.02
CA THR A 97 0.90 27.69 -23.72
C THR A 97 0.54 27.63 -25.21
N GLU A 98 -0.44 28.43 -25.67
CA GLU A 98 -0.98 28.45 -27.03
C GLU A 98 -1.45 27.06 -27.48
N LYS A 99 -2.00 26.29 -26.56
CA LYS A 99 -2.48 24.93 -26.77
C LYS A 99 -3.88 24.77 -26.22
N GLN A 100 -4.67 23.98 -26.93
CA GLN A 100 -5.94 23.45 -26.44
C GLN A 100 -5.86 21.94 -26.32
N VAL A 101 -6.68 21.38 -25.43
CA VAL A 101 -6.67 19.97 -25.08
C VAL A 101 -8.05 19.36 -25.19
N LYS A 102 -8.14 18.12 -25.61
CA LYS A 102 -9.34 17.29 -25.50
C LYS A 102 -9.00 15.94 -24.88
N VAL A 103 -9.95 15.36 -24.19
CA VAL A 103 -9.78 14.14 -23.40
C VAL A 103 -10.81 13.10 -23.82
N LYS A 104 -10.41 11.85 -23.91
CA LYS A 104 -11.27 10.67 -24.00
C LYS A 104 -11.45 10.02 -22.64
N SER A 105 -12.65 9.56 -22.33
CA SER A 105 -12.92 8.72 -21.17
C SER A 105 -12.69 7.26 -21.51
N VAL A 106 -12.19 6.49 -20.55
CA VAL A 106 -12.18 5.03 -20.62
C VAL A 106 -13.53 4.56 -20.10
N LEU A 107 -14.37 4.03 -20.96
CA LEU A 107 -15.68 3.50 -20.60
C LEU A 107 -15.55 2.09 -20.00
N ARG A 108 -14.59 1.32 -20.49
CA ARG A 108 -14.28 -0.01 -20.00
C ARG A 108 -12.81 -0.34 -20.26
N PRO A 109 -12.01 -0.60 -19.23
CA PRO A 109 -10.63 -1.07 -19.40
C PRO A 109 -10.59 -2.46 -20.07
N SER A 110 -9.49 -2.79 -20.74
CA SER A 110 -9.26 -4.16 -21.20
C SER A 110 -9.00 -5.09 -20.03
N GLN A 111 -9.41 -6.37 -20.13
CA GLN A 111 -9.20 -7.37 -19.11
C GLN A 111 -9.20 -8.77 -19.71
N PHE A 112 -8.60 -9.74 -18.99
CA PHE A 112 -8.59 -11.16 -19.36
C PHE A 112 -8.01 -11.43 -20.76
N GLY A 113 -6.98 -10.68 -21.16
CA GLY A 113 -6.35 -10.81 -22.46
C GLY A 113 -7.15 -10.18 -23.63
N GLY A 114 -8.08 -9.28 -23.31
CA GLY A 114 -8.77 -8.48 -24.33
C GLY A 114 -7.87 -7.45 -24.99
N GLN A 115 -8.30 -6.88 -26.10
CA GLN A 115 -7.54 -5.86 -26.84
C GLN A 115 -7.35 -4.61 -25.97
N PRO A 116 -6.10 -4.10 -25.84
CA PRO A 116 -5.82 -2.89 -25.06
C PRO A 116 -6.36 -1.63 -25.76
N CYS A 117 -6.44 -0.54 -25.01
CA CYS A 117 -6.71 0.77 -25.57
C CYS A 117 -5.47 1.26 -26.35
N THR A 118 -5.62 1.56 -27.62
CA THR A 118 -4.51 1.98 -28.51
C THR A 118 -4.47 3.46 -28.77
N GLU A 119 -5.58 4.17 -28.56
CA GLU A 119 -5.67 5.60 -28.81
C GLU A 119 -5.24 6.42 -27.60
N PRO A 120 -4.59 7.60 -27.82
CA PRO A 120 -4.22 8.47 -26.72
C PRO A 120 -5.46 9.05 -26.04
N LEU A 121 -5.47 9.02 -24.70
CA LEU A 121 -6.57 9.54 -23.89
C LEU A 121 -6.60 11.07 -23.87
N VAL A 122 -5.45 11.70 -24.07
CA VAL A 122 -5.29 13.17 -24.08
C VAL A 122 -4.60 13.58 -25.36
N THR A 123 -5.15 14.57 -26.03
CA THR A 123 -4.59 15.10 -27.28
C THR A 123 -4.50 16.62 -27.17
N PHE A 124 -3.35 17.17 -27.55
CA PHE A 124 -3.10 18.61 -27.59
C PHE A 124 -2.95 19.08 -29.06
N GLN A 125 -3.40 20.29 -29.31
CA GLN A 125 -3.12 20.95 -30.59
C GLN A 125 -2.80 22.42 -30.35
N PRO A 126 -2.00 23.06 -31.23
CA PRO A 126 -1.78 24.49 -31.21
C PRO A 126 -3.10 25.24 -31.46
N CYS A 127 -3.24 26.41 -30.87
CA CYS A 127 -4.41 27.28 -31.07
C CYS A 127 -3.98 28.75 -30.96
N VAL A 128 -4.84 29.63 -31.42
CA VAL A 128 -4.65 31.08 -31.29
C VAL A 128 -5.50 31.56 -30.11
N PRO A 129 -4.88 32.09 -29.06
CA PRO A 129 -5.63 32.50 -27.87
C PRO A 129 -6.45 33.78 -28.15
N SER A 130 -7.66 33.80 -27.63
CA SER A 130 -8.54 34.99 -27.68
C SER A 130 -8.20 36.05 -26.62
N LYS A 131 -7.40 35.66 -25.62
CA LYS A 131 -6.94 36.52 -24.51
C LYS A 131 -5.42 36.53 -24.50
N LEU A 132 -4.81 37.61 -24.03
CA LEU A 132 -3.37 37.66 -23.79
C LEU A 132 -3.03 36.78 -22.57
N CYS A 133 -1.85 36.17 -22.59
CA CYS A 133 -1.31 35.49 -21.42
C CYS A 133 -1.09 36.55 -20.32
N LYS A 134 -1.99 36.55 -19.37
CA LYS A 134 -1.88 37.42 -18.19
C LYS A 134 -1.41 36.57 -17.03
N ILE A 135 -0.11 36.61 -16.77
CA ILE A 135 0.47 36.06 -15.55
C ILE A 135 0.24 37.09 -14.46
N GLU A 136 -0.48 36.72 -13.41
CA GLU A 136 -0.65 37.57 -12.27
C GLU A 136 0.74 37.87 -11.67
N GLU A 137 1.06 39.15 -11.47
CA GLU A 137 2.34 39.54 -10.93
C GLU A 137 2.48 39.11 -9.48
N THR A 138 3.61 38.50 -9.17
CA THR A 138 3.91 38.09 -7.79
C THR A 138 4.17 39.32 -6.96
N ASN A 139 3.33 39.60 -5.98
CA ASN A 139 3.56 40.69 -5.04
C ASN A 139 4.42 40.21 -3.86
N CYS A 140 5.69 40.52 -3.89
CA CYS A 140 6.64 40.11 -2.84
C CYS A 140 6.59 40.97 -1.58
N LYS A 141 5.70 41.96 -1.51
CA LYS A 141 5.62 42.91 -0.38
C LYS A 141 7.00 43.55 -0.08
N ASN A 142 7.59 43.28 1.08
CA ASN A 142 8.89 43.78 1.53
C ASN A 142 10.05 42.82 1.20
N LYS A 143 9.86 41.88 0.28
CA LYS A 143 10.88 40.91 -0.16
C LYS A 143 11.42 41.31 -1.53
N PHE A 144 12.60 40.85 -1.88
CA PHE A 144 13.18 40.99 -3.21
C PHE A 144 12.46 40.05 -4.20
N LEU A 145 12.06 40.57 -5.37
CA LEU A 145 11.47 39.80 -6.45
C LEU A 145 12.55 39.34 -7.42
N CYS A 146 12.80 38.08 -7.50
CA CYS A 146 13.68 37.44 -8.48
C CYS A 146 13.08 37.47 -9.89
N ASP A 147 13.91 37.44 -10.92
CA ASP A 147 13.44 37.31 -12.32
C ASP A 147 12.67 36.00 -12.56
N SER A 148 12.95 34.97 -11.76
CA SER A 148 12.19 33.72 -11.76
C SER A 148 10.77 33.83 -11.22
N GLY A 149 10.39 34.97 -10.64
CA GLY A 149 9.13 35.19 -9.93
C GLY A 149 9.13 34.76 -8.47
N ARG A 150 10.27 34.32 -7.96
CA ARG A 150 10.48 33.94 -6.56
C ARG A 150 10.62 35.19 -5.68
N CYS A 151 10.05 35.14 -4.48
CA CYS A 151 10.24 36.17 -3.47
C CYS A 151 11.24 35.71 -2.41
N ILE A 152 12.36 36.37 -2.29
CA ILE A 152 13.36 36.11 -1.24
C ILE A 152 13.43 37.27 -0.23
N PRO A 153 13.81 37.04 1.04
CA PRO A 153 14.06 38.13 1.98
C PRO A 153 15.09 39.11 1.44
N SER A 154 14.82 40.42 1.50
CA SER A 154 15.74 41.49 0.96
C SER A 154 17.15 41.43 1.52
N LYS A 155 17.36 40.82 2.70
CA LYS A 155 18.70 40.63 3.29
C LYS A 155 19.56 39.62 2.51
N LEU A 156 18.97 38.85 1.58
CA LEU A 156 19.66 37.89 0.75
C LEU A 156 20.16 38.50 -0.57
N GLU A 157 19.71 39.72 -0.91
CA GLU A 157 20.22 40.45 -2.03
C GLU A 157 21.69 40.81 -1.79
N CYS A 158 22.56 40.52 -2.73
CA CYS A 158 24.00 40.81 -2.68
C CYS A 158 24.74 40.14 -1.50
N ASN A 159 24.40 38.92 -1.17
CA ASN A 159 25.03 38.17 -0.09
C ASN A 159 26.17 37.24 -0.57
N GLY A 160 26.41 37.16 -1.88
CA GLY A 160 27.39 36.29 -2.51
C GLY A 160 26.90 34.85 -2.78
N GLU A 161 25.61 34.59 -2.59
CA GLU A 161 24.97 33.30 -2.84
C GLU A 161 23.78 33.48 -3.79
N ASN A 162 23.59 32.58 -4.73
CA ASN A 162 22.44 32.59 -5.63
C ASN A 162 21.19 32.07 -4.92
N ASP A 163 20.47 32.92 -4.24
CA ASP A 163 19.24 32.59 -3.51
C ASP A 163 18.00 32.61 -4.40
N CYS A 164 18.05 33.34 -5.51
CA CYS A 164 17.01 33.37 -6.53
C CYS A 164 16.97 32.16 -7.44
N GLY A 165 18.08 31.42 -7.57
CA GLY A 165 18.24 30.34 -8.52
C GLY A 165 18.66 30.78 -9.93
N ASP A 166 18.28 32.01 -10.32
CA ASP A 166 18.62 32.65 -11.60
C ASP A 166 19.70 33.72 -11.47
N ASN A 167 20.28 33.86 -10.29
CA ASN A 167 21.34 34.82 -9.95
C ASN A 167 20.92 36.31 -10.10
N SER A 168 19.61 36.60 -10.09
CA SER A 168 19.12 37.96 -10.18
C SER A 168 19.39 38.81 -8.92
N ASP A 169 19.48 38.15 -7.77
CA ASP A 169 19.80 38.69 -6.45
C ASP A 169 21.26 39.17 -6.32
N GLU A 170 22.15 38.64 -7.14
CA GLU A 170 23.58 38.99 -7.13
C GLU A 170 23.98 39.93 -8.29
N ARG A 171 23.00 40.47 -9.04
CA ARG A 171 23.24 41.42 -10.10
C ARG A 171 23.42 42.84 -9.52
N ASN A 172 24.38 43.58 -10.06
CA ASN A 172 24.62 44.96 -9.69
C ASN A 172 25.08 45.19 -8.22
N CYS A 173 25.70 44.21 -7.62
CA CYS A 173 26.18 44.26 -6.26
C CYS A 173 27.50 45.04 -6.13
N GLY A 174 27.55 46.05 -5.25
CA GLY A 174 28.77 46.82 -4.99
C GLY A 174 29.76 46.08 -4.07
N ARG A 175 29.33 45.47 -2.98
CA ARG A 175 30.12 44.66 -2.05
C ARG A 175 29.27 43.54 -1.53
N THR A 176 29.73 42.31 -1.75
CA THR A 176 29.10 41.12 -1.19
C THR A 176 29.67 40.79 0.19
N LYS A 177 28.82 40.43 1.13
CA LYS A 177 29.23 39.90 2.44
C LYS A 177 28.84 38.44 2.52
N PRO A 178 29.80 37.48 2.46
CA PRO A 178 29.48 36.07 2.53
C PRO A 178 28.81 35.76 3.87
N VAL A 179 27.67 35.06 3.81
CA VAL A 179 26.85 34.72 4.97
C VAL A 179 27.56 33.66 5.82
N CYS A 180 28.25 32.73 5.20
CA CYS A 180 28.96 31.67 5.87
C CYS A 180 30.45 31.75 5.59
N THR A 181 31.21 32.19 6.61
CA THR A 181 32.67 32.37 6.51
C THR A 181 33.47 31.08 6.77
N ARG A 182 32.83 30.04 7.30
CA ARG A 182 33.46 28.72 7.55
C ARG A 182 33.48 27.88 6.30
N ILE A 183 34.54 27.10 6.13
CA ILE A 183 34.61 26.10 5.07
C ILE A 183 33.57 25.03 5.35
N TYR A 184 32.71 24.73 4.39
CA TYR A 184 31.64 23.70 4.45
C TYR A 184 31.53 22.97 3.11
N THR A 185 30.83 21.86 3.15
CA THR A 185 30.40 21.11 1.97
C THR A 185 28.88 21.00 1.94
N PRO A 186 28.26 20.94 0.75
CA PRO A 186 26.83 20.64 0.68
C PRO A 186 26.56 19.20 1.15
N ILE A 187 25.36 18.97 1.67
CA ILE A 187 24.92 17.60 2.04
C ILE A 187 24.86 16.76 0.77
N PRO A 188 25.49 15.57 0.75
CA PRO A 188 25.45 14.69 -0.42
C PRO A 188 24.00 14.34 -0.80
N SER A 189 23.70 14.44 -2.10
CA SER A 189 22.39 14.06 -2.67
C SER A 189 21.18 14.78 -2.02
N VAL A 190 21.38 15.98 -1.50
CA VAL A 190 20.34 16.80 -0.85
C VAL A 190 19.14 17.05 -1.78
N GLN A 191 19.37 17.08 -3.11
CA GLN A 191 18.33 17.26 -4.12
C GLN A 191 17.29 16.12 -4.08
N LEU A 192 17.71 14.89 -3.76
CA LEU A 192 16.79 13.75 -3.70
C LEU A 192 15.70 13.93 -2.64
N MET A 193 16.01 14.66 -1.56
CA MET A 193 15.01 14.96 -0.52
C MET A 193 13.96 15.96 -1.01
N GLY A 194 14.26 16.75 -2.05
CA GLY A 194 13.36 17.73 -2.66
C GLY A 194 12.60 17.23 -3.87
N THR A 195 12.81 15.98 -4.28
CA THR A 195 12.07 15.39 -5.41
C THR A 195 10.62 15.12 -5.01
N GLY A 196 9.72 15.28 -5.98
CA GLY A 196 8.36 14.80 -5.83
C GLY A 196 8.30 13.29 -5.98
N PHE A 197 7.21 12.70 -5.51
CA PHE A 197 6.99 11.27 -5.51
C PHE A 197 5.61 10.92 -6.05
N HIS A 198 5.57 10.13 -7.10
CA HIS A 198 4.31 9.65 -7.62
C HIS A 198 3.86 8.43 -6.83
N PHE A 199 3.01 8.64 -5.84
CA PHE A 199 2.62 7.61 -4.89
C PHE A 199 2.01 6.36 -5.55
N LEU A 200 1.14 6.56 -6.54
CA LEU A 200 0.46 5.45 -7.23
C LEU A 200 1.41 4.63 -8.13
N ALA A 201 2.47 5.25 -8.65
CA ALA A 201 3.51 4.59 -9.44
C ALA A 201 4.67 4.07 -8.57
N GLY A 202 4.81 4.57 -7.34
CA GLY A 202 5.89 4.19 -6.43
C GLY A 202 7.27 4.70 -6.86
N GLU A 203 7.34 5.82 -7.57
CA GLU A 203 8.59 6.33 -8.15
C GLU A 203 8.78 7.83 -7.93
N PRO A 204 10.03 8.31 -7.80
CA PRO A 204 10.34 9.73 -7.75
C PRO A 204 10.05 10.39 -9.11
N ARG A 205 9.75 11.69 -9.07
CA ARG A 205 9.48 12.55 -10.22
C ARG A 205 10.37 13.81 -10.17
N GLY A 206 9.94 14.87 -10.83
CA GLY A 206 10.65 16.13 -10.87
C GLY A 206 10.89 16.76 -9.50
N GLU A 207 11.82 17.67 -9.42
CA GLU A 207 12.15 18.40 -8.19
C GLU A 207 11.04 19.37 -7.84
N VAL A 208 10.51 19.29 -6.62
CA VAL A 208 9.46 20.18 -6.08
C VAL A 208 10.00 21.18 -5.07
N LEU A 209 11.04 20.81 -4.30
CA LEU A 209 11.67 21.67 -3.31
C LEU A 209 13.12 21.97 -3.69
N ASP A 210 13.52 23.22 -3.59
CA ASP A 210 14.91 23.63 -3.77
C ASP A 210 15.71 23.42 -2.49
N ASN A 211 16.34 22.27 -2.38
CA ASN A 211 17.19 21.94 -1.24
C ASN A 211 18.64 22.42 -1.39
N SER A 212 18.97 23.12 -2.45
CA SER A 212 20.23 23.88 -2.56
C SER A 212 20.12 25.25 -1.85
N PHE A 213 18.91 25.79 -1.74
CA PHE A 213 18.64 27.05 -1.07
C PHE A 213 18.97 27.02 0.42
N THR A 214 19.81 27.92 0.88
CA THR A 214 20.25 28.03 2.28
C THR A 214 19.56 29.13 3.04
N GLY A 215 18.89 30.08 2.35
CA GLY A 215 18.16 31.20 2.92
C GLY A 215 19.01 32.15 3.78
N GLY A 216 20.29 32.26 3.46
CA GLY A 216 21.23 33.08 4.21
C GLY A 216 21.51 32.56 5.63
N ILE A 217 21.36 31.28 5.89
CA ILE A 217 21.62 30.65 7.18
C ILE A 217 22.88 29.80 7.10
N CYS A 218 23.80 30.01 8.05
CA CYS A 218 25.01 29.19 8.20
C CYS A 218 24.81 28.14 9.31
N LYS A 219 23.84 27.21 9.09
CA LYS A 219 23.60 26.04 9.96
C LYS A 219 24.51 24.89 9.52
N LEU A 220 25.47 24.52 10.35
CA LEU A 220 26.47 23.52 10.05
C LEU A 220 26.30 22.28 10.93
N VAL A 221 26.38 21.10 10.34
CA VAL A 221 26.36 19.80 11.02
C VAL A 221 27.70 19.11 10.80
N LYS A 222 28.37 18.73 11.90
CA LYS A 222 29.61 17.96 11.86
C LYS A 222 29.31 16.46 11.92
N THR A 223 30.10 15.70 11.18
CA THR A 223 30.15 14.24 11.27
C THR A 223 31.59 13.81 11.55
N SER A 224 31.73 12.68 12.20
CA SER A 224 33.06 12.11 12.49
C SER A 224 33.84 11.69 11.24
N ARG A 225 33.20 11.63 10.08
CA ARG A 225 33.75 11.12 8.82
C ARG A 225 34.14 12.19 7.82
N ALA A 226 33.63 13.40 7.95
CA ALA A 226 33.94 14.51 7.03
C ALA A 226 34.96 15.46 7.62
N SER A 227 35.95 15.85 6.84
CA SER A 227 36.94 16.89 7.21
C SER A 227 36.28 18.26 7.44
N ASN A 228 35.27 18.59 6.62
CA ASN A 228 34.50 19.83 6.72
C ASN A 228 33.06 19.56 7.18
N PRO A 229 32.43 20.47 7.92
CA PRO A 229 31.04 20.36 8.28
C PRO A 229 30.15 20.48 7.03
N TYR A 230 28.97 19.87 7.10
CA TYR A 230 27.93 20.00 6.07
C TYR A 230 27.04 21.22 6.38
N ARG A 231 26.72 21.99 5.33
CA ARG A 231 25.76 23.10 5.46
C ARG A 231 24.34 22.61 5.21
N VAL A 232 23.43 22.92 6.13
CA VAL A 232 22.04 22.48 6.09
C VAL A 232 21.21 23.42 5.23
N SER A 233 20.39 22.91 4.33
CA SER A 233 19.43 23.64 3.50
C SER A 233 18.35 24.34 4.36
N ALA A 234 17.81 25.45 3.85
CA ALA A 234 16.74 26.18 4.51
C ALA A 234 15.44 25.38 4.68
N ASN A 235 15.16 24.44 3.79
CA ASN A 235 13.98 23.56 3.86
C ASN A 235 14.08 22.49 4.94
N LEU A 236 15.28 22.20 5.43
CA LEU A 236 15.51 21.14 6.40
C LEU A 236 15.42 21.67 7.83
N GLU A 237 14.53 21.09 8.62
CA GLU A 237 14.44 21.33 10.06
C GLU A 237 15.55 20.58 10.78
N ASN A 238 15.69 19.28 10.46
CA ASN A 238 16.67 18.42 11.10
C ASN A 238 17.37 17.51 10.10
N VAL A 239 18.66 17.29 10.33
CA VAL A 239 19.51 16.35 9.57
C VAL A 239 20.43 15.66 10.55
N ASN A 240 20.37 14.34 10.59
CA ASN A 240 21.22 13.50 11.42
C ASN A 240 21.94 12.47 10.56
N PHE A 241 23.27 12.49 10.63
CA PHE A 241 24.09 11.46 10.01
C PHE A 241 24.18 10.25 10.95
N GLU A 242 23.62 9.13 10.54
CA GLU A 242 23.71 7.90 11.29
C GLU A 242 25.08 7.25 11.06
N VAL A 243 25.73 6.89 12.16
CA VAL A 243 26.87 5.98 12.11
C VAL A 243 26.28 4.57 12.17
N GLN A 244 26.05 3.95 11.03
CA GLN A 244 25.65 2.54 11.06
C GLN A 244 26.83 1.68 11.49
N THR A 245 26.63 0.96 12.58
CA THR A 245 27.37 -0.27 12.86
C THR A 245 26.89 -1.34 11.87
N ILE A 246 27.81 -2.09 11.31
CA ILE A 246 27.58 -3.14 10.28
C ILE A 246 26.72 -4.30 10.81
N GLU A 247 26.31 -4.24 12.08
CA GLU A 247 25.69 -5.33 12.85
C GLU A 247 24.16 -5.45 12.75
N ASP A 248 23.48 -4.65 11.95
CA ASP A 248 22.04 -4.78 11.81
C ASP A 248 21.67 -6.05 11.03
N ASP A 249 21.02 -6.96 11.71
CA ASP A 249 20.53 -8.23 11.17
C ASP A 249 19.58 -8.02 9.97
N LEU A 250 19.58 -9.02 9.08
CA LEU A 250 18.60 -9.12 8.01
C LEU A 250 17.21 -9.30 8.62
N LYS A 251 16.27 -8.44 8.25
CA LYS A 251 14.86 -8.61 8.62
C LYS A 251 14.18 -9.57 7.65
N THR A 252 13.37 -10.47 8.18
CA THR A 252 12.65 -11.46 7.40
C THR A 252 11.16 -11.30 7.58
N GLU A 253 10.42 -11.34 6.50
CA GLU A 253 8.96 -11.19 6.47
C GLU A 253 8.34 -12.32 5.64
N PHE A 254 7.25 -12.90 6.16
CA PHE A 254 6.48 -13.93 5.48
C PHE A 254 5.18 -13.37 4.93
N TYR A 255 4.86 -13.73 3.69
CA TYR A 255 3.63 -13.33 3.02
C TYR A 255 2.91 -14.54 2.43
N LYS A 256 1.69 -14.76 2.87
CA LYS A 256 0.87 -15.91 2.44
C LYS A 256 0.53 -15.88 0.96
N ASN A 257 0.47 -14.69 0.38
CA ASN A 257 0.16 -14.45 -1.02
C ASN A 257 0.64 -13.07 -1.48
N LEU A 258 0.45 -12.77 -2.74
CA LEU A 258 0.84 -11.49 -3.33
C LEU A 258 0.05 -10.31 -2.75
N ILE A 259 -1.23 -10.50 -2.40
CA ILE A 259 -2.08 -9.45 -1.80
C ILE A 259 -1.50 -9.00 -0.46
N SER A 260 -1.13 -9.95 0.41
CA SER A 260 -0.52 -9.63 1.71
C SER A 260 0.85 -8.95 1.54
N PHE A 261 1.60 -9.32 0.51
CA PHE A 261 2.87 -8.70 0.18
C PHE A 261 2.70 -7.23 -0.28
N GLU A 262 1.70 -6.94 -1.09
CA GLU A 262 1.38 -5.58 -1.53
C GLU A 262 0.90 -4.68 -0.38
N LYS A 263 0.06 -5.23 0.50
CA LYS A 263 -0.60 -4.46 1.56
C LYS A 263 0.38 -3.88 2.59
N ASN A 264 1.42 -4.63 2.95
CA ASN A 264 2.32 -4.28 4.05
C ASN A 264 3.34 -3.16 3.73
N LYS A 265 3.51 -2.80 2.44
CA LYS A 265 4.63 -1.92 2.03
C LYS A 265 4.40 -0.42 2.17
N ASN A 266 3.16 0.05 2.24
CA ASN A 266 2.87 1.47 2.02
C ASN A 266 1.92 2.10 3.05
N GLU A 267 1.41 1.30 3.99
CA GLU A 267 0.47 1.80 4.99
C GLU A 267 1.10 2.86 5.90
N ASP A 268 2.41 2.77 6.15
CA ASP A 268 3.09 3.64 7.11
C ASP A 268 3.64 4.94 6.52
N SER A 269 3.63 5.11 5.20
CA SER A 269 4.22 6.27 4.54
C SER A 269 3.27 7.46 4.32
N LEU A 270 1.96 7.23 4.42
CA LEU A 270 0.94 8.27 4.22
C LEU A 270 0.27 8.68 5.53
N SER A 271 -0.21 9.93 5.56
CA SER A 271 -1.13 10.37 6.60
C SER A 271 -2.45 9.58 6.53
N VAL A 272 -3.23 9.57 7.62
CA VAL A 272 -4.50 8.83 7.68
C VAL A 272 -5.49 9.33 6.63
N ASP A 273 -5.57 10.65 6.42
CA ASP A 273 -6.40 11.26 5.39
C ASP A 273 -6.04 10.80 3.97
N GLU A 274 -4.74 10.68 3.70
CA GLU A 274 -4.24 10.19 2.42
C GLU A 274 -4.54 8.69 2.24
N ARG A 275 -4.42 7.91 3.32
CA ARG A 275 -4.79 6.49 3.30
C ARG A 275 -6.24 6.29 2.90
N THR A 276 -7.18 7.07 3.43
CA THR A 276 -8.61 6.96 3.08
C THR A 276 -8.88 7.32 1.63
N LYS A 277 -8.12 8.23 1.04
CA LYS A 277 -8.24 8.63 -0.37
C LYS A 277 -7.64 7.61 -1.33
N PHE A 278 -6.50 7.01 -0.98
CA PHE A 278 -5.72 6.15 -1.87
C PHE A 278 -5.85 4.64 -1.60
N PHE A 279 -6.37 4.22 -0.45
CA PHE A 279 -6.39 2.82 -0.01
C PHE A 279 -7.30 1.86 -0.78
N PRO A 280 -8.41 2.25 -1.42
CA PRO A 280 -9.10 1.35 -2.34
C PRO A 280 -8.31 1.10 -3.62
N ILE A 281 -7.25 1.90 -3.87
CA ILE A 281 -6.47 1.86 -5.10
C ILE A 281 -5.21 1.04 -4.84
N PRO A 282 -4.95 -0.01 -5.62
CA PRO A 282 -3.69 -0.75 -5.51
C PRO A 282 -2.52 0.17 -5.80
N ILE A 283 -1.65 0.31 -4.81
CA ILE A 283 -0.57 1.31 -4.76
C ILE A 283 0.58 1.03 -5.74
N PHE A 284 0.57 -0.10 -6.43
CA PHE A 284 1.60 -0.45 -7.40
C PHE A 284 1.07 -0.41 -8.83
N HIS A 285 1.21 0.74 -9.46
CA HIS A 285 1.19 0.84 -10.91
C HIS A 285 2.57 0.48 -11.44
N PHE A 286 2.69 -0.71 -11.99
CA PHE A 286 3.80 -1.05 -12.84
C PHE A 286 3.43 -0.67 -14.26
N SER A 287 3.74 0.56 -14.65
CA SER A 287 3.67 0.95 -16.04
C SER A 287 4.74 0.14 -16.81
N GLU A 288 4.30 -0.71 -17.73
CA GLU A 288 5.20 -1.41 -18.65
C GLU A 288 6.03 -0.44 -19.52
N LYS A 289 5.67 0.84 -19.53
CA LYS A 289 6.32 1.85 -20.38
C LYS A 289 7.57 2.49 -19.78
N ASN A 290 7.83 2.33 -18.49
CA ASN A 290 9.04 2.87 -17.87
C ASN A 290 10.06 1.76 -17.64
N GLU A 291 10.81 1.42 -18.69
CA GLU A 291 11.93 0.46 -18.67
C GLU A 291 13.08 0.88 -17.74
N HIS A 292 13.02 2.04 -17.10
CA HIS A 292 14.11 2.62 -16.35
C HIS A 292 14.13 2.35 -14.84
N SER A 293 13.11 1.72 -14.25
CA SER A 293 13.19 1.30 -12.85
C SER A 293 13.39 -0.21 -12.75
N HIS A 294 14.58 -0.63 -12.39
CA HIS A 294 14.92 -2.03 -12.09
C HIS A 294 13.96 -2.65 -11.07
N TYR A 295 13.40 -1.83 -10.17
CA TYR A 295 12.45 -2.25 -9.14
C TYR A 295 11.11 -2.69 -9.73
N SER A 296 10.52 -1.91 -10.64
CA SER A 296 9.25 -2.25 -11.31
C SER A 296 9.36 -3.51 -12.16
N SER A 297 10.45 -3.64 -12.94
CA SER A 297 10.69 -4.81 -13.79
C SER A 297 10.83 -6.10 -12.97
N ALA A 298 11.57 -6.08 -11.87
CA ALA A 298 11.78 -7.25 -11.04
C ALA A 298 10.48 -7.69 -10.33
N PHE A 299 9.67 -6.74 -9.86
CA PHE A 299 8.38 -7.05 -9.22
C PHE A 299 7.36 -7.60 -10.21
N ASN A 300 7.31 -7.10 -11.44
CA ASN A 300 6.50 -7.69 -12.51
C ASN A 300 6.89 -9.15 -12.80
N LYS A 301 8.17 -9.49 -12.69
CA LYS A 301 8.62 -10.89 -12.77
C LYS A 301 8.05 -11.76 -11.62
N VAL A 302 7.94 -11.21 -10.40
CA VAL A 302 7.30 -11.90 -9.25
C VAL A 302 5.84 -12.16 -9.54
N ILE A 303 5.10 -11.14 -10.02
CA ILE A 303 3.68 -11.27 -10.38
C ILE A 303 3.51 -12.33 -11.46
N LYS A 304 4.23 -12.23 -12.56
CA LYS A 304 4.16 -13.21 -13.66
C LYS A 304 4.51 -14.65 -13.21
N ALA A 305 5.43 -14.78 -12.27
CA ALA A 305 5.78 -16.07 -11.71
C ALA A 305 4.67 -16.64 -10.79
N SER A 306 3.99 -15.79 -10.02
CA SER A 306 2.88 -16.19 -9.14
C SER A 306 1.65 -16.70 -9.89
N HIS A 307 1.50 -16.36 -11.18
CA HIS A 307 0.41 -16.87 -12.01
C HIS A 307 0.54 -18.37 -12.34
N LYS A 308 1.74 -18.94 -12.23
CA LYS A 308 1.97 -20.34 -12.59
C LYS A 308 1.51 -21.31 -11.51
N LYS A 309 1.65 -20.94 -10.24
CA LYS A 309 1.32 -21.77 -9.08
C LYS A 309 0.89 -20.92 -7.90
N ASP A 310 0.08 -21.51 -7.01
CA ASP A 310 -0.23 -20.93 -5.70
C ASP A 310 1.06 -20.79 -4.89
N SER A 311 1.41 -19.55 -4.54
CA SER A 311 2.71 -19.20 -4.03
C SER A 311 2.64 -18.39 -2.75
N SER A 312 3.57 -18.68 -1.83
CA SER A 312 3.91 -17.86 -0.68
C SER A 312 5.27 -17.20 -0.89
N PHE A 313 5.50 -16.09 -0.22
CA PHE A 313 6.71 -15.30 -0.39
C PHE A 313 7.40 -15.10 0.95
N ILE A 314 8.73 -15.24 0.92
CA ILE A 314 9.58 -14.86 2.05
C ILE A 314 10.53 -13.78 1.55
N ARG A 315 10.44 -12.61 2.17
CA ARG A 315 11.27 -11.46 1.87
C ARG A 315 12.31 -11.31 2.95
N ILE A 316 13.55 -11.17 2.54
CA ILE A 316 14.65 -10.74 3.39
C ILE A 316 15.06 -9.35 2.93
N HIS A 317 15.16 -8.42 3.86
CA HIS A 317 15.59 -7.09 3.51
C HIS A 317 16.60 -6.52 4.51
N LYS A 318 17.46 -5.66 3.98
CA LYS A 318 18.37 -4.83 4.75
C LYS A 318 18.20 -3.37 4.33
N LEU A 319 18.00 -2.54 5.32
CA LEU A 319 17.90 -1.09 5.16
C LEU A 319 19.17 -0.46 5.74
N ILE A 320 19.85 0.33 4.93
CA ILE A 320 21.08 1.03 5.30
C ILE A 320 20.75 2.52 5.30
N LYS A 321 20.80 3.14 6.47
CA LYS A 321 20.58 4.56 6.62
C LYS A 321 21.93 5.27 6.73
N VAL A 322 22.14 6.26 5.88
CA VAL A 322 23.34 7.12 5.88
C VAL A 322 23.02 8.44 6.56
N LEU A 323 21.81 8.93 6.35
CA LEU A 323 21.34 10.21 6.83
C LEU A 323 19.82 10.17 7.01
N ASN A 324 19.35 10.71 8.13
CA ASN A 324 17.93 11.00 8.37
C ASN A 324 17.65 12.49 8.20
N PHE A 325 16.50 12.81 7.61
CA PHE A 325 16.08 14.19 7.40
C PHE A 325 14.63 14.41 7.80
N THR A 326 14.34 15.65 8.19
CA THR A 326 12.97 16.15 8.40
C THR A 326 12.87 17.52 7.75
N MET A 327 11.84 17.70 6.92
CA MET A 327 11.53 19.00 6.33
C MET A 327 10.85 19.90 7.34
N LYS A 328 10.96 21.22 7.16
CA LYS A 328 10.14 22.17 7.90
C LYS A 328 8.66 21.97 7.58
N ALA A 329 7.81 22.31 8.56
CA ALA A 329 6.36 22.24 8.38
C ALA A 329 5.82 23.37 7.50
N THR A 330 6.49 24.53 7.49
CA THR A 330 6.06 25.74 6.77
C THR A 330 7.26 26.39 6.07
N ASP A 331 6.96 27.34 5.19
CA ASP A 331 7.95 28.18 4.49
C ASP A 331 8.98 27.38 3.68
N LEU A 332 8.52 26.32 3.05
CA LEU A 332 9.33 25.51 2.15
C LEU A 332 9.60 26.27 0.84
N GLN A 333 10.87 26.31 0.45
CA GLN A 333 11.30 26.92 -0.79
C GLN A 333 11.11 25.95 -1.94
N LEU A 334 10.27 26.33 -2.90
CA LEU A 334 9.98 25.51 -4.08
C LEU A 334 11.14 25.57 -5.08
N SER A 335 11.29 24.52 -5.89
CA SER A 335 12.16 24.55 -7.06
C SER A 335 11.61 25.53 -8.11
N ASP A 336 12.48 26.13 -8.90
CA ASP A 336 12.07 27.09 -9.94
C ASP A 336 11.15 26.45 -10.99
N VAL A 337 11.42 25.21 -11.35
CA VAL A 337 10.64 24.50 -12.35
C VAL A 337 9.21 24.23 -11.85
N PHE A 338 9.09 23.81 -10.59
CA PHE A 338 7.79 23.57 -9.98
C PHE A 338 7.04 24.89 -9.73
N LEU A 339 7.73 25.92 -9.23
CA LEU A 339 7.14 27.26 -9.03
C LEU A 339 6.57 27.80 -10.34
N LYS A 340 7.34 27.76 -11.44
CA LYS A 340 6.87 28.20 -12.77
C LYS A 340 5.66 27.39 -13.23
N ALA A 341 5.68 26.07 -13.04
CA ALA A 341 4.53 25.22 -13.39
C ALA A 341 3.27 25.64 -12.63
N LEU A 342 3.38 25.97 -11.31
CA LEU A 342 2.24 26.40 -10.52
C LEU A 342 1.75 27.81 -10.89
N VAL A 343 2.67 28.75 -11.17
CA VAL A 343 2.32 30.13 -11.54
C VAL A 343 1.55 30.16 -12.88
N HIS A 344 1.90 29.27 -13.82
CA HIS A 344 1.26 29.20 -15.13
C HIS A 344 -0.05 28.40 -15.14
N LEU A 345 -0.48 27.82 -14.02
CA LEU A 345 -1.77 27.13 -13.96
C LEU A 345 -2.92 28.12 -14.20
N PRO A 346 -3.88 27.79 -15.09
CA PRO A 346 -5.03 28.63 -15.35
C PRO A 346 -5.95 28.69 -14.13
N LEU A 347 -6.64 29.81 -13.92
CA LEU A 347 -7.63 29.94 -12.86
C LEU A 347 -8.86 29.06 -13.13
N GLU A 348 -9.26 29.00 -14.41
CA GLU A 348 -10.31 28.09 -14.81
C GLU A 348 -9.85 26.64 -14.71
N TYR A 349 -10.64 25.81 -14.06
CA TYR A 349 -10.29 24.42 -13.86
C TYR A 349 -10.27 23.63 -15.18
N ASN A 350 -9.13 23.02 -15.48
CA ASN A 350 -8.97 22.08 -16.58
C ASN A 350 -8.23 20.83 -16.06
N SER A 351 -8.94 19.70 -15.98
CA SER A 351 -8.40 18.48 -15.39
C SER A 351 -7.15 17.96 -16.08
N ALA A 352 -7.02 18.13 -17.41
CA ALA A 352 -5.85 17.66 -18.16
C ALA A 352 -4.60 18.51 -17.86
N VAL A 353 -4.75 19.83 -17.77
CA VAL A 353 -3.65 20.75 -17.46
C VAL A 353 -3.19 20.53 -16.03
N TYR A 354 -4.12 20.47 -15.08
CA TYR A 354 -3.82 20.26 -13.68
C TYR A 354 -3.25 18.86 -13.40
N SER A 355 -3.75 17.82 -14.06
CA SER A 355 -3.23 16.45 -13.93
C SER A 355 -1.78 16.30 -14.38
N ARG A 356 -1.34 17.12 -15.33
CA ARG A 356 0.03 17.10 -15.85
C ARG A 356 1.06 17.43 -14.75
N VAL A 357 0.67 18.27 -13.79
CA VAL A 357 1.53 18.56 -12.62
C VAL A 357 1.91 17.27 -11.89
N PHE A 358 0.97 16.31 -11.78
CA PHE A 358 1.24 15.03 -11.14
C PHE A 358 2.10 14.09 -11.98
N ASP A 359 1.96 14.16 -13.30
CA ASP A 359 2.82 13.39 -14.21
C ASP A 359 4.27 13.89 -14.17
N ASP A 360 4.48 15.21 -14.11
CA ASP A 360 5.79 15.83 -14.14
C ASP A 360 6.48 15.84 -12.76
N PHE A 361 5.73 16.12 -11.68
CA PHE A 361 6.26 16.35 -10.32
C PHE A 361 5.82 15.32 -9.28
N GLY A 362 4.99 14.37 -9.64
CA GLY A 362 4.41 13.40 -8.71
C GLY A 362 3.21 13.93 -7.93
N THR A 363 2.63 13.10 -7.09
CA THR A 363 1.43 13.41 -6.31
C THR A 363 1.76 13.90 -4.89
N HIS A 364 2.94 13.55 -4.39
CA HIS A 364 3.40 13.81 -3.02
C HIS A 364 4.84 14.33 -3.01
N TYR A 365 5.26 14.82 -1.85
CA TYR A 365 6.64 15.17 -1.54
C TYR A 365 7.05 14.56 -0.20
N PHE A 366 8.35 14.46 0.04
CA PHE A 366 8.88 13.90 1.29
C PHE A 366 8.83 14.92 2.41
N THR A 367 8.16 14.59 3.52
CA THR A 367 8.17 15.41 4.75
C THR A 367 9.27 15.00 5.70
N SER A 368 9.63 13.73 5.71
CA SER A 368 10.77 13.19 6.44
C SER A 368 11.20 11.88 5.80
N GLY A 369 12.41 11.45 6.11
CA GLY A 369 12.89 10.17 5.60
C GLY A 369 14.35 9.91 5.88
N SER A 370 14.88 8.86 5.23
CA SER A 370 16.27 8.49 5.30
C SER A 370 16.87 8.38 3.90
N LEU A 371 18.05 8.92 3.72
CA LEU A 371 18.90 8.60 2.59
C LEU A 371 19.75 7.38 2.90
N GLY A 372 19.92 6.49 1.93
CA GLY A 372 20.69 5.28 2.14
C GLY A 372 20.57 4.28 1.00
N GLY A 373 20.67 3.00 1.36
CA GLY A 373 20.48 1.89 0.45
C GLY A 373 19.51 0.87 0.99
N LYS A 374 18.86 0.15 0.10
CA LYS A 374 17.95 -0.94 0.43
C LYS A 374 18.25 -2.14 -0.45
N TYR A 375 18.40 -3.27 0.20
CA TYR A 375 18.60 -4.55 -0.46
C TYR A 375 17.49 -5.50 -0.03
N ASP A 376 16.69 -5.95 -0.99
CA ASP A 376 15.60 -6.90 -0.79
C ASP A 376 15.89 -8.18 -1.57
N LEU A 377 15.77 -9.34 -0.92
CA LEU A 377 15.71 -10.66 -1.54
C LEU A 377 14.30 -11.23 -1.30
N ILE A 378 13.62 -11.58 -2.38
CA ILE A 378 12.29 -12.17 -2.35
C ILE A 378 12.38 -13.59 -2.88
N TYR A 379 12.03 -14.56 -2.05
CA TYR A 379 11.94 -15.96 -2.41
C TYR A 379 10.48 -16.36 -2.58
N GLN A 380 10.18 -16.97 -3.71
CA GLN A 380 8.87 -17.52 -4.00
C GLN A 380 8.90 -19.03 -3.77
N PHE A 381 8.00 -19.54 -2.94
CA PHE A 381 7.81 -20.95 -2.68
C PHE A 381 6.44 -21.40 -3.13
N SER A 382 6.31 -22.66 -3.59
CA SER A 382 5.01 -23.29 -3.70
C SER A 382 4.38 -23.39 -2.32
N ARG A 383 3.18 -22.85 -2.14
CA ARG A 383 2.46 -22.90 -0.86
C ARG A 383 2.26 -24.33 -0.39
N GLN A 384 1.92 -25.24 -1.28
CA GLN A 384 1.72 -26.66 -0.96
C GLN A 384 3.02 -27.33 -0.48
N GLU A 385 4.16 -27.07 -1.15
CA GLU A 385 5.44 -27.63 -0.73
C GLU A 385 5.89 -27.06 0.61
N LEU A 386 5.65 -25.77 0.85
CA LEU A 386 5.96 -25.14 2.11
C LEU A 386 5.12 -25.70 3.26
N GLN A 387 3.82 -25.94 3.06
CA GLN A 387 2.97 -26.59 4.04
C GLN A 387 3.38 -28.05 4.30
N ASN A 388 3.76 -28.77 3.25
CA ASN A 388 4.22 -30.16 3.37
C ASN A 388 5.59 -30.29 4.04
N SER A 389 6.36 -29.22 4.16
CA SER A 389 7.65 -29.22 4.87
C SER A 389 7.50 -29.54 6.35
N GLY A 390 6.34 -29.25 6.92
CA GLY A 390 6.04 -29.42 8.34
C GLY A 390 6.57 -28.29 9.22
N LEU A 391 7.13 -27.22 8.63
CA LEU A 391 7.62 -26.04 9.33
C LEU A 391 6.51 -25.01 9.55
N THR A 392 6.59 -24.32 10.65
CA THR A 392 5.80 -23.09 10.90
C THR A 392 6.27 -21.94 10.02
N GLU A 393 5.49 -20.88 9.90
CA GLU A 393 5.85 -19.67 9.15
C GLU A 393 7.16 -19.05 9.69
N GLU A 394 7.33 -19.03 11.01
CA GLU A 394 8.52 -18.51 11.68
C GLU A 394 9.76 -19.38 11.42
N GLU A 395 9.64 -20.70 11.52
CA GLU A 395 10.72 -21.63 11.21
C GLU A 395 11.16 -21.53 9.75
N ALA A 396 10.22 -21.38 8.83
CA ALA A 396 10.52 -21.16 7.41
C ALA A 396 11.27 -19.83 7.18
N GLN A 397 10.87 -18.75 7.86
CA GLN A 397 11.58 -17.47 7.84
C GLN A 397 13.02 -17.62 8.35
N ASN A 398 13.19 -18.28 9.50
CA ASN A 398 14.49 -18.53 10.09
C ASN A 398 15.40 -19.35 9.18
N CYS A 399 14.84 -20.35 8.50
CA CYS A 399 15.60 -21.17 7.55
C CYS A 399 16.05 -20.38 6.31
N VAL A 400 15.17 -19.55 5.75
CA VAL A 400 15.52 -18.66 4.64
C VAL A 400 16.58 -17.65 5.07
N GLN A 401 16.45 -17.05 6.25
CA GLN A 401 17.43 -16.11 6.80
C GLN A 401 18.81 -16.77 7.01
N TYR A 402 18.81 -17.95 7.64
CA TYR A 402 20.03 -18.71 7.90
C TYR A 402 20.80 -19.08 6.61
N GLU A 403 20.10 -19.64 5.62
CA GLU A 403 20.75 -20.00 4.37
C GLU A 403 21.14 -18.79 3.52
N THR A 404 20.37 -17.69 3.62
CA THR A 404 20.75 -16.43 2.94
C THR A 404 22.03 -15.83 3.52
N LYS A 405 22.21 -15.90 4.85
CA LYS A 405 23.49 -15.48 5.50
C LYS A 405 24.70 -16.29 5.02
N LYS A 406 24.49 -17.52 4.56
CA LYS A 406 25.56 -18.36 3.98
C LYS A 406 25.97 -17.96 2.55
N LEU A 407 25.23 -17.09 1.89
CA LEU A 407 25.59 -16.62 0.56
C LEU A 407 26.92 -15.85 0.65
N LYS A 408 27.92 -16.30 -0.08
CA LYS A 408 29.31 -15.79 0.02
C LYS A 408 29.43 -14.29 -0.10
N PHE A 409 28.58 -13.66 -0.91
CA PHE A 409 28.64 -12.22 -1.14
C PHE A 409 28.07 -11.35 0.01
N LEU A 410 27.33 -11.93 0.98
CA LEU A 410 26.74 -11.17 2.08
C LEU A 410 27.62 -11.02 3.32
N HIS A 411 28.65 -11.88 3.49
CA HIS A 411 29.66 -11.83 4.57
C HIS A 411 29.08 -11.61 5.96
N MET A 412 28.07 -12.39 6.35
CA MET A 412 27.42 -12.27 7.65
C MET A 412 27.79 -13.40 8.60
N GLU A 413 27.85 -13.10 9.89
CA GLU A 413 28.06 -14.11 10.93
C GLU A 413 26.88 -15.08 11.02
N ILE A 414 27.17 -16.36 11.23
CA ILE A 414 26.19 -17.45 11.20
C ILE A 414 26.12 -18.10 12.57
N HIS A 415 24.93 -18.08 13.18
CA HIS A 415 24.61 -18.95 14.30
C HIS A 415 23.94 -20.22 13.77
N LYS A 416 24.34 -21.38 14.29
CA LYS A 416 23.97 -22.70 13.76
C LYS A 416 22.52 -23.07 14.13
N GLU A 417 21.65 -23.27 13.16
CA GLU A 417 20.32 -23.87 13.38
C GLU A 417 20.20 -25.19 12.59
N ASP A 418 20.02 -26.29 13.31
CA ASP A 418 19.92 -27.64 12.73
C ASP A 418 18.56 -27.97 12.11
N THR A 419 17.51 -27.24 12.47
CA THR A 419 16.14 -27.49 11.99
C THR A 419 15.94 -27.29 10.50
N CYS A 420 16.76 -26.45 9.89
CA CYS A 420 16.63 -26.09 8.47
C CYS A 420 17.09 -27.17 7.50
N THR A 421 17.93 -28.10 7.96
CA THR A 421 18.43 -29.19 7.11
C THR A 421 17.62 -30.49 7.21
N LYS A 422 16.80 -30.63 8.27
CA LYS A 422 16.07 -31.86 8.61
C LYS A 422 14.59 -31.84 8.25
N ASN A 423 14.11 -30.87 7.48
CA ASN A 423 12.71 -30.80 7.06
C ASN A 423 12.51 -31.47 5.68
N LYS A 424 11.27 -31.91 5.39
CA LYS A 424 10.94 -32.61 4.16
C LYS A 424 11.26 -31.84 2.88
N LEU A 425 11.17 -30.51 2.92
CA LEU A 425 11.52 -29.66 1.77
C LEU A 425 13.02 -29.69 1.52
N SER A 426 13.82 -29.47 2.55
CA SER A 426 15.29 -29.50 2.44
C SER A 426 15.79 -30.89 2.03
N GLU A 427 15.24 -31.96 2.58
CA GLU A 427 15.57 -33.35 2.18
C GLU A 427 15.32 -33.57 0.69
N LYS A 428 14.20 -33.09 0.15
CA LYS A 428 13.88 -33.18 -1.27
C LYS A 428 14.87 -32.45 -2.18
N TYR A 429 15.46 -31.34 -1.69
CA TYR A 429 16.35 -30.48 -2.45
C TYR A 429 17.81 -30.54 -1.94
N GLY A 430 18.29 -31.71 -1.54
CA GLY A 430 19.70 -31.97 -1.23
C GLY A 430 20.22 -31.26 0.02
N GLY A 431 19.37 -30.99 1.01
CA GLY A 431 19.73 -30.37 2.29
C GLY A 431 19.67 -28.85 2.31
N SER A 432 19.12 -28.20 1.27
CA SER A 432 18.95 -26.77 1.21
C SER A 432 17.49 -26.37 1.12
N PHE A 433 17.03 -25.55 2.05
CA PHE A 433 15.69 -24.98 2.06
C PHE A 433 15.50 -23.96 0.92
N LEU A 434 16.52 -23.13 0.65
CA LEU A 434 16.47 -22.15 -0.43
C LEU A 434 16.36 -22.78 -1.82
N GLN A 435 16.95 -23.98 -2.01
CA GLN A 435 16.79 -24.70 -3.28
C GLN A 435 15.35 -25.16 -3.51
N GLY A 436 14.54 -25.28 -2.46
CA GLY A 436 13.11 -25.51 -2.54
C GLY A 436 12.29 -24.30 -3.05
N SER A 437 12.87 -23.09 -3.08
CA SER A 437 12.22 -21.94 -3.69
C SER A 437 12.05 -22.15 -5.20
N GLU A 438 10.94 -21.70 -5.76
CA GLU A 438 10.73 -21.76 -7.20
C GLU A 438 11.50 -20.65 -7.93
N LYS A 439 11.52 -19.48 -7.32
CA LYS A 439 12.20 -18.28 -7.84
C LYS A 439 12.74 -17.43 -6.71
N SER A 440 13.84 -16.73 -6.98
CA SER A 440 14.30 -15.63 -6.13
C SER A 440 14.61 -14.40 -6.97
N ILE A 441 14.37 -13.23 -6.41
CA ILE A 441 14.63 -11.96 -7.06
C ILE A 441 15.22 -11.02 -6.04
N SER A 442 16.27 -10.31 -6.41
CA SER A 442 16.84 -9.22 -5.62
C SER A 442 16.40 -7.86 -6.16
N LEU A 443 16.15 -6.94 -5.25
CA LEU A 443 15.81 -5.55 -5.53
C LEU A 443 16.81 -4.66 -4.80
N VAL A 444 17.49 -3.78 -5.54
CA VAL A 444 18.54 -2.94 -5.00
C VAL A 444 18.18 -1.48 -5.24
N GLN A 445 18.22 -0.67 -4.18
CA GLN A 445 18.04 0.78 -4.24
C GLN A 445 19.25 1.47 -3.61
N GLY A 446 19.66 2.60 -4.17
CA GLY A 446 20.88 3.28 -3.76
C GLY A 446 22.15 2.58 -4.21
N GLY A 447 23.27 3.24 -4.01
CA GLY A 447 24.57 2.82 -4.54
C GLY A 447 24.77 3.24 -6.00
N ARG A 448 26.00 3.08 -6.49
CA ARG A 448 26.30 3.30 -7.91
C ARG A 448 25.59 2.24 -8.75
N SER A 449 25.06 2.63 -9.89
CA SER A 449 24.28 1.76 -10.77
C SER A 449 25.01 0.45 -11.15
N GLN A 450 26.34 0.50 -11.34
CA GLN A 450 27.13 -0.67 -11.66
C GLN A 450 27.15 -1.70 -10.52
N GLN A 451 27.39 -1.25 -9.28
CA GLN A 451 27.42 -2.12 -8.10
C GLN A 451 26.00 -2.63 -7.75
N ALA A 452 25.00 -1.78 -7.88
CA ALA A 452 23.60 -2.17 -7.68
C ALA A 452 23.17 -3.24 -8.71
N ALA A 453 23.54 -3.08 -9.98
CA ALA A 453 23.25 -4.07 -11.02
C ALA A 453 24.03 -5.39 -10.82
N ALA A 454 25.29 -5.32 -10.37
CA ALA A 454 26.09 -6.50 -10.08
C ALA A 454 25.57 -7.28 -8.87
N LEU A 455 24.94 -6.59 -7.89
CA LEU A 455 24.31 -7.22 -6.73
C LEU A 455 22.94 -7.81 -7.06
N ALA A 456 22.32 -7.41 -8.17
CA ALA A 456 21.05 -7.96 -8.61
C ALA A 456 21.20 -9.44 -8.98
N TRP A 457 20.51 -10.31 -8.26
CA TRP A 457 20.62 -11.76 -8.40
C TRP A 457 19.25 -12.43 -8.57
N GLU A 458 19.22 -13.45 -9.39
CA GLU A 458 18.05 -14.31 -9.61
C GLU A 458 18.47 -15.78 -9.50
N LYS A 459 17.70 -16.60 -8.81
CA LYS A 459 17.98 -18.04 -8.68
C LYS A 459 18.14 -18.69 -10.06
N GLY A 460 19.20 -19.49 -10.21
CA GLY A 460 19.55 -20.15 -11.47
C GLY A 460 20.55 -19.38 -12.32
N THR A 461 20.93 -18.17 -11.91
CA THR A 461 22.07 -17.44 -12.48
C THR A 461 23.30 -17.60 -11.60
N SER A 462 24.49 -17.31 -12.14
CA SER A 462 25.70 -17.19 -11.31
C SER A 462 25.47 -16.09 -10.25
N GLY A 463 25.72 -16.42 -8.97
CA GLY A 463 25.61 -15.45 -7.88
C GLY A 463 26.59 -14.28 -8.05
N PRO A 464 26.34 -13.15 -7.37
CA PRO A 464 27.29 -12.05 -7.32
C PRO A 464 28.67 -12.51 -6.80
N GLU A 465 29.72 -11.82 -7.22
CA GLU A 465 31.05 -12.02 -6.68
C GLU A 465 31.12 -11.65 -5.19
N GLU A 466 32.11 -12.22 -4.49
CA GLU A 466 32.20 -12.16 -3.03
C GLU A 466 32.20 -10.72 -2.47
N ASN A 467 32.85 -9.78 -3.17
CA ASN A 467 33.00 -8.39 -2.71
C ASN A 467 31.90 -7.43 -3.15
N VAL A 468 30.98 -7.84 -4.01
CA VAL A 468 30.00 -6.94 -4.63
C VAL A 468 29.10 -6.25 -3.60
N TYR A 469 28.72 -6.97 -2.54
CA TYR A 469 27.89 -6.38 -1.49
C TYR A 469 28.62 -5.29 -0.71
N SER A 470 29.88 -5.52 -0.34
CA SER A 470 30.70 -4.51 0.36
C SER A 470 31.02 -3.31 -0.52
N GLU A 471 31.28 -3.51 -1.81
CA GLU A 471 31.48 -2.43 -2.78
C GLU A 471 30.19 -1.60 -2.97
N TRP A 472 29.03 -2.27 -3.06
CA TRP A 472 27.75 -1.58 -3.10
C TRP A 472 27.50 -0.79 -1.82
N LEU A 473 27.73 -1.38 -0.65
CA LEU A 473 27.57 -0.72 0.64
C LEU A 473 28.40 0.55 0.77
N GLU A 474 29.65 0.52 0.31
CA GLU A 474 30.50 1.72 0.28
C GLU A 474 29.96 2.75 -0.74
N SER A 475 29.48 2.29 -1.89
CA SER A 475 28.92 3.19 -2.91
C SER A 475 27.63 3.88 -2.49
N VAL A 476 26.85 3.28 -1.56
CA VAL A 476 25.61 3.87 -0.99
C VAL A 476 25.90 5.16 -0.23
N LYS A 477 27.07 5.28 0.40
CA LYS A 477 27.46 6.48 1.14
C LYS A 477 27.56 7.71 0.25
N GLU A 478 28.00 7.51 -1.00
CA GLU A 478 28.16 8.57 -1.99
C GLU A 478 26.94 8.75 -2.88
N ASN A 479 26.21 7.66 -3.14
CA ASN A 479 25.07 7.61 -4.04
C ASN A 479 23.83 7.01 -3.32
N PRO A 480 23.33 7.65 -2.27
CA PRO A 480 22.14 7.15 -1.56
C PRO A 480 20.88 7.35 -2.39
N ALA A 481 19.83 6.57 -2.06
CA ALA A 481 18.46 6.79 -2.48
C ALA A 481 17.60 7.16 -1.27
N VAL A 482 16.39 7.66 -1.49
CA VAL A 482 15.40 7.82 -0.41
C VAL A 482 14.78 6.44 -0.15
N VAL A 483 15.04 5.87 1.03
CA VAL A 483 14.73 4.46 1.31
C VAL A 483 13.69 4.23 2.40
N ASP A 484 13.46 5.23 3.21
CA ASP A 484 12.46 5.26 4.29
C ASP A 484 11.92 6.68 4.35
N TYR A 485 10.57 6.86 4.31
CA TYR A 485 10.01 8.20 4.12
C TYR A 485 8.56 8.31 4.59
N LYS A 486 8.18 9.56 4.90
CA LYS A 486 6.80 9.99 5.05
C LYS A 486 6.47 11.02 3.96
N LEU A 487 5.24 10.99 3.51
CA LEU A 487 4.76 11.77 2.38
C LEU A 487 3.63 12.71 2.78
N ALA A 488 3.59 13.87 2.11
CA ALA A 488 2.44 14.77 2.09
C ALA A 488 2.10 15.15 0.64
N PRO A 489 0.84 15.52 0.34
CA PRO A 489 0.45 15.86 -1.03
C PRO A 489 1.12 17.15 -1.51
N ILE A 490 1.53 17.19 -2.79
CA ILE A 490 2.16 18.41 -3.35
C ILE A 490 1.21 19.61 -3.37
N THR A 491 -0.10 19.38 -3.24
CA THR A 491 -1.11 20.44 -3.14
C THR A 491 -0.88 21.35 -1.94
N ASP A 492 -0.26 20.85 -0.87
CA ASP A 492 0.02 21.62 0.34
C ASP A 492 1.18 22.61 0.16
N LEU A 493 1.99 22.41 -0.89
CA LEU A 493 3.07 23.31 -1.27
C LEU A 493 2.57 24.55 -2.03
N VAL A 494 1.32 24.58 -2.47
CA VAL A 494 0.75 25.70 -3.24
C VAL A 494 0.40 26.85 -2.31
N ARG A 495 1.41 27.64 -1.97
CA ARG A 495 1.32 28.80 -1.07
C ARG A 495 2.21 29.92 -1.59
N ASN A 496 1.89 31.16 -1.22
CA ASN A 496 2.68 32.35 -1.55
C ASN A 496 2.92 32.57 -3.07
N ILE A 497 1.99 32.11 -3.90
CA ILE A 497 1.94 32.37 -5.33
C ILE A 497 0.67 33.13 -5.68
N PRO A 498 0.60 33.83 -6.83
CA PRO A 498 -0.63 34.50 -7.25
C PRO A 498 -1.80 33.53 -7.35
N CYS A 499 -2.93 33.88 -6.73
CA CYS A 499 -4.16 33.09 -6.69
C CYS A 499 -3.97 31.69 -6.04
N ALA A 500 -3.13 31.62 -5.02
CA ALA A 500 -2.72 30.36 -4.39
C ALA A 500 -3.89 29.50 -3.93
N VAL A 501 -4.91 30.08 -3.30
CA VAL A 501 -6.09 29.36 -2.80
C VAL A 501 -6.86 28.73 -3.94
N THR A 502 -7.17 29.52 -4.98
CA THR A 502 -7.90 29.03 -6.16
C THR A 502 -7.15 27.88 -6.83
N LYS A 503 -5.84 28.06 -7.09
CA LYS A 503 -5.01 27.04 -7.73
C LYS A 503 -4.84 25.80 -6.86
N ARG A 504 -4.70 25.94 -5.54
CA ARG A 504 -4.65 24.84 -4.57
C ARG A 504 -5.92 24.01 -4.59
N ASN A 505 -7.08 24.66 -4.57
CA ASN A 505 -8.38 23.97 -4.62
C ASN A 505 -8.57 23.23 -5.95
N ASN A 506 -8.21 23.85 -7.07
CA ASN A 506 -8.24 23.21 -8.37
C ASN A 506 -7.27 22.00 -8.42
N LEU A 507 -6.08 22.14 -7.86
CA LEU A 507 -5.09 21.05 -7.82
C LEU A 507 -5.56 19.91 -6.90
N ARG A 508 -6.19 20.20 -5.76
CA ARG A 508 -6.81 19.17 -4.90
C ARG A 508 -7.92 18.42 -5.62
N ARG A 509 -8.79 19.15 -6.34
CA ARG A 509 -9.80 18.53 -7.20
C ARG A 509 -9.16 17.64 -8.27
N ALA A 510 -8.15 18.15 -8.95
CA ALA A 510 -7.43 17.37 -9.97
C ALA A 510 -6.76 16.11 -9.37
N LEU A 511 -6.22 16.18 -8.15
CA LEU A 511 -5.63 15.02 -7.47
C LEU A 511 -6.68 13.93 -7.21
N GLN A 512 -7.87 14.30 -6.78
CA GLN A 512 -8.97 13.36 -6.58
C GLN A 512 -9.40 12.70 -7.90
N GLU A 513 -9.57 13.49 -8.96
CA GLU A 513 -9.91 12.97 -10.30
C GLU A 513 -8.78 12.12 -10.89
N TYR A 514 -7.53 12.52 -10.65
CA TYR A 514 -6.34 11.77 -11.07
C TYR A 514 -6.26 10.43 -10.37
N ALA A 515 -6.45 10.40 -9.05
CA ALA A 515 -6.48 9.17 -8.26
C ALA A 515 -7.60 8.22 -8.71
N ALA A 516 -8.79 8.76 -9.04
CA ALA A 516 -9.91 7.95 -9.51
C ALA A 516 -9.61 7.20 -10.82
N LYS A 517 -8.68 7.69 -11.65
CA LYS A 517 -8.23 6.99 -12.87
C LYS A 517 -7.51 5.66 -12.57
N PHE A 518 -7.05 5.48 -11.35
CA PHE A 518 -6.35 4.27 -10.88
C PHE A 518 -7.26 3.35 -10.08
N ASP A 519 -8.53 3.71 -9.87
CA ASP A 519 -9.50 2.90 -9.14
C ASP A 519 -9.92 1.69 -9.98
N PRO A 520 -9.73 0.46 -9.48
CA PRO A 520 -10.13 -0.75 -10.19
C PRO A 520 -11.64 -1.00 -10.22
N CYS A 521 -12.45 -0.07 -9.73
CA CYS A 521 -13.91 -0.23 -9.67
C CYS A 521 -14.58 -0.53 -11.02
N GLN A 522 -13.96 -0.09 -12.13
CA GLN A 522 -14.42 -0.37 -13.50
C GLN A 522 -13.98 -1.74 -14.01
N CYS A 523 -13.10 -2.42 -13.30
CA CYS A 523 -12.68 -3.77 -13.66
C CYS A 523 -13.78 -4.77 -13.35
N ALA A 524 -13.93 -5.77 -14.22
CA ALA A 524 -14.79 -6.91 -13.92
C ALA A 524 -14.22 -7.73 -12.74
N PRO A 525 -15.08 -8.40 -11.97
CA PRO A 525 -14.63 -9.24 -10.87
C PRO A 525 -13.65 -10.33 -11.33
N CYS A 526 -12.56 -10.49 -10.59
CA CYS A 526 -11.64 -11.59 -10.83
C CYS A 526 -12.21 -12.90 -10.29
N PRO A 527 -11.99 -14.02 -10.99
CA PRO A 527 -12.40 -15.33 -10.51
C PRO A 527 -11.82 -15.67 -9.13
N ASN A 528 -12.52 -16.53 -8.39
CA ASN A 528 -12.07 -17.08 -7.11
C ASN A 528 -11.63 -16.02 -6.09
N ASN A 529 -12.36 -14.93 -5.99
CA ASN A 529 -12.06 -13.79 -5.11
C ASN A 529 -10.68 -13.16 -5.36
N GLY A 530 -10.14 -13.27 -6.57
CA GLY A 530 -8.98 -12.50 -6.98
C GLY A 530 -9.28 -11.01 -6.89
N ARG A 531 -8.29 -10.22 -6.55
CA ARG A 531 -8.44 -8.76 -6.41
C ARG A 531 -8.16 -8.09 -7.77
N PRO A 532 -9.12 -7.33 -8.33
CA PRO A 532 -8.86 -6.59 -9.54
C PRO A 532 -7.90 -5.42 -9.28
N ARG A 533 -7.06 -5.14 -10.26
CA ARG A 533 -6.09 -4.06 -10.25
C ARG A 533 -6.05 -3.38 -11.61
N LEU A 534 -6.12 -2.06 -11.61
CA LEU A 534 -6.04 -1.27 -12.83
C LEU A 534 -4.58 -0.86 -13.10
N SER A 535 -4.07 -1.20 -14.28
CA SER A 535 -2.75 -0.81 -14.78
C SER A 535 -2.90 -0.01 -16.07
N GLY A 536 -2.85 1.32 -15.97
CA GLY A 536 -3.18 2.19 -17.11
C GLY A 536 -4.62 2.02 -17.54
N THR A 537 -4.82 1.37 -18.69
CA THR A 537 -6.15 1.06 -19.26
C THR A 537 -6.44 -0.44 -19.27
N GLU A 538 -5.65 -1.24 -18.55
CA GLU A 538 -5.78 -2.69 -18.45
C GLU A 538 -6.06 -3.12 -17.00
N CYS A 539 -7.01 -4.02 -16.82
CA CYS A 539 -7.32 -4.65 -15.55
C CYS A 539 -6.59 -5.98 -15.42
N LEU A 540 -5.84 -6.14 -14.34
CA LEU A 540 -5.14 -7.36 -13.96
C LEU A 540 -5.81 -8.00 -12.76
N CYS A 541 -5.56 -9.28 -12.53
CA CYS A 541 -6.05 -10.01 -11.36
C CYS A 541 -4.88 -10.40 -10.44
N VAL A 542 -5.00 -10.07 -9.16
CA VAL A 542 -4.07 -10.52 -8.12
C VAL A 542 -4.74 -11.64 -7.33
N CYS A 543 -4.15 -12.82 -7.37
CA CYS A 543 -4.76 -14.01 -6.81
C CYS A 543 -4.57 -14.09 -5.29
N GLN A 544 -5.62 -14.57 -4.60
CA GLN A 544 -5.53 -14.91 -3.19
C GLN A 544 -4.96 -16.31 -2.97
N SER A 545 -4.66 -16.64 -1.72
CA SER A 545 -4.14 -17.96 -1.35
C SER A 545 -5.08 -19.08 -1.80
N GLY A 546 -4.53 -20.12 -2.37
CA GLY A 546 -5.28 -21.24 -2.90
C GLY A 546 -5.77 -21.06 -4.33
N THR A 547 -5.45 -19.92 -4.96
CA THR A 547 -5.83 -19.65 -6.35
C THR A 547 -4.64 -19.16 -7.16
N TYR A 548 -4.61 -19.46 -8.45
CA TYR A 548 -3.54 -19.10 -9.36
C TYR A 548 -4.06 -19.05 -10.81
N GLY A 549 -3.22 -18.72 -11.75
CA GLY A 549 -3.58 -18.45 -13.14
C GLY A 549 -3.43 -16.97 -13.47
N GLU A 550 -3.41 -16.60 -14.74
CA GLU A 550 -3.30 -15.20 -15.15
C GLU A 550 -4.45 -14.35 -14.61
N ASN A 551 -5.62 -14.97 -14.48
CA ASN A 551 -6.84 -14.33 -14.00
C ASN A 551 -7.42 -15.01 -12.74
N CYS A 552 -6.58 -15.77 -12.00
CA CYS A 552 -6.99 -16.52 -10.80
C CYS A 552 -8.04 -17.62 -11.08
N GLU A 553 -8.08 -18.13 -12.29
CA GLU A 553 -9.05 -19.11 -12.75
C GLU A 553 -8.80 -20.53 -12.23
N ARG A 554 -7.61 -20.82 -11.71
CA ARG A 554 -7.21 -22.12 -11.21
C ARG A 554 -7.27 -22.17 -9.69
N ARG A 555 -7.62 -23.32 -9.15
CA ARG A 555 -7.71 -23.58 -7.70
C ARG A 555 -6.68 -24.64 -7.29
N SER A 556 -6.06 -24.45 -6.14
CA SER A 556 -5.27 -25.51 -5.48
C SER A 556 -6.20 -26.60 -4.94
N PRO A 557 -5.75 -27.85 -4.77
CA PRO A 557 -6.59 -28.95 -4.30
C PRO A 557 -7.23 -28.74 -2.92
N ASP A 558 -6.61 -27.92 -2.09
CA ASP A 558 -7.06 -27.56 -0.75
C ASP A 558 -8.04 -26.38 -0.73
N TYR A 559 -8.23 -25.67 -1.83
CA TYR A 559 -9.18 -24.57 -1.95
C TYR A 559 -10.60 -25.11 -2.14
N LYS A 560 -11.43 -24.98 -1.10
CA LYS A 560 -12.80 -25.51 -1.08
C LYS A 560 -13.89 -24.44 -0.98
N SER A 561 -13.50 -23.17 -0.99
CA SER A 561 -14.47 -22.08 -0.83
C SER A 561 -15.19 -21.77 -2.14
N ASP A 562 -16.52 -21.78 -2.10
CA ASP A 562 -17.38 -21.26 -3.16
C ASP A 562 -17.97 -19.87 -2.79
N ALA A 563 -17.57 -19.32 -1.65
CA ALA A 563 -17.96 -17.99 -1.20
C ALA A 563 -17.45 -16.94 -2.18
N VAL A 564 -18.26 -15.94 -2.47
CA VAL A 564 -17.89 -14.78 -3.29
C VAL A 564 -17.88 -13.55 -2.38
N ASP A 565 -16.69 -12.98 -2.19
CA ASP A 565 -16.55 -11.78 -1.41
C ASP A 565 -17.04 -10.56 -2.20
N GLY A 566 -17.68 -9.63 -1.50
CA GLY A 566 -18.13 -8.37 -2.08
C GLY A 566 -16.97 -7.43 -2.39
N ASN A 567 -17.04 -6.74 -3.53
CA ASN A 567 -16.18 -5.62 -3.86
C ASN A 567 -17.03 -4.40 -4.22
N TRP A 568 -16.47 -3.24 -3.92
CA TRP A 568 -17.14 -1.98 -4.21
C TRP A 568 -17.22 -1.72 -5.73
N GLY A 569 -18.38 -1.25 -6.19
CA GLY A 569 -18.54 -0.56 -7.45
C GLY A 569 -17.95 0.86 -7.37
N CYS A 570 -17.96 1.58 -8.50
CA CYS A 570 -17.43 2.93 -8.55
C CYS A 570 -18.28 3.91 -7.74
N TRP A 571 -17.62 4.93 -7.19
CA TRP A 571 -18.32 6.05 -6.58
C TRP A 571 -19.20 6.77 -7.60
N SER A 572 -20.40 7.15 -7.18
CA SER A 572 -21.22 8.10 -7.94
C SER A 572 -20.49 9.44 -8.10
N SER A 573 -20.98 10.25 -9.01
CA SER A 573 -20.60 11.67 -9.03
C SER A 573 -21.00 12.33 -7.71
N TRP A 574 -20.25 13.37 -7.32
CA TRP A 574 -20.63 14.19 -6.20
C TRP A 574 -21.98 14.86 -6.43
N SER A 575 -22.80 14.91 -5.40
CA SER A 575 -24.03 15.69 -5.42
C SER A 575 -23.73 17.19 -5.57
N ALA A 576 -24.73 17.97 -5.91
CA ALA A 576 -24.65 19.42 -5.75
C ALA A 576 -24.39 19.79 -4.29
N CYS A 577 -23.72 20.93 -4.05
CA CYS A 577 -23.51 21.48 -2.72
C CYS A 577 -24.87 21.85 -2.10
N ASN A 578 -25.16 21.32 -0.93
CA ASN A 578 -26.41 21.60 -0.22
C ASN A 578 -26.34 22.92 0.59
N ALA A 579 -27.43 23.33 1.20
CA ALA A 579 -27.51 24.54 2.01
C ALA A 579 -26.61 24.53 3.26
N ALA A 580 -26.15 23.36 3.68
CA ALA A 580 -25.18 23.20 4.77
C ALA A 580 -23.71 23.16 4.26
N TYR A 581 -23.48 23.60 3.02
CA TYR A 581 -22.18 23.58 2.37
C TYR A 581 -21.53 22.19 2.32
N ARG A 582 -22.35 21.14 2.16
CA ARG A 582 -21.91 19.76 2.04
C ARG A 582 -22.37 19.11 0.75
N ARG A 583 -21.53 18.27 0.19
CA ARG A 583 -21.85 17.38 -0.93
C ARG A 583 -21.54 15.93 -0.55
N SER A 584 -22.28 15.01 -1.14
CA SER A 584 -22.14 13.60 -0.87
C SER A 584 -22.01 12.77 -2.14
N ARG A 585 -21.42 11.61 -2.03
CA ARG A 585 -21.42 10.57 -3.07
C ARG A 585 -21.61 9.21 -2.42
N THR A 586 -22.11 8.26 -3.20
CA THR A 586 -22.39 6.90 -2.76
C THR A 586 -21.76 5.87 -3.67
N ARG A 587 -21.58 4.68 -3.16
CA ARG A 587 -21.17 3.49 -3.93
C ARG A 587 -21.93 2.27 -3.43
N GLU A 588 -21.98 1.22 -4.24
CA GLU A 588 -22.67 -0.02 -3.91
C GLU A 588 -21.68 -1.18 -3.87
N CYS A 589 -21.93 -2.13 -2.96
CA CYS A 589 -21.16 -3.37 -2.88
C CYS A 589 -21.72 -4.38 -3.89
N ASN A 590 -21.43 -4.16 -5.16
CA ASN A 590 -22.05 -4.89 -6.27
C ASN A 590 -21.05 -5.34 -7.36
N ASN A 591 -19.75 -5.24 -7.12
CA ASN A 591 -18.71 -5.60 -8.10
C ASN A 591 -17.70 -6.67 -7.61
N PRO A 592 -18.10 -7.92 -7.34
CA PRO A 592 -19.45 -8.46 -7.27
C PRO A 592 -20.15 -8.17 -5.93
N ALA A 593 -21.44 -8.44 -5.87
CA ALA A 593 -22.14 -8.52 -4.59
C ALA A 593 -21.71 -9.79 -3.83
N PRO A 594 -21.64 -9.77 -2.49
CA PRO A 594 -21.25 -10.94 -1.70
C PRO A 594 -22.28 -12.06 -1.85
N GLN A 595 -21.82 -13.29 -2.02
CA GLN A 595 -22.66 -14.48 -2.23
C GLN A 595 -22.12 -15.69 -1.45
N ARG A 596 -22.99 -16.62 -1.12
CA ARG A 596 -22.65 -17.91 -0.50
C ARG A 596 -21.80 -17.79 0.77
N GLY A 597 -22.07 -16.78 1.60
CA GLY A 597 -21.32 -16.53 2.84
C GLY A 597 -19.99 -15.79 2.65
N GLY A 598 -19.79 -15.15 1.49
CA GLY A 598 -18.65 -14.25 1.28
C GLY A 598 -18.72 -12.99 2.13
N GLN A 599 -17.58 -12.36 2.35
CA GLN A 599 -17.47 -11.15 3.14
C GLN A 599 -18.13 -9.96 2.44
N SER A 600 -18.82 -9.11 3.21
CA SER A 600 -19.29 -7.82 2.72
C SER A 600 -18.13 -6.86 2.44
N CYS A 601 -18.40 -5.83 1.63
CA CYS A 601 -17.46 -4.77 1.37
C CYS A 601 -17.12 -4.03 2.67
N GLY A 602 -15.82 -3.89 2.96
CA GLY A 602 -15.37 -3.12 4.11
C GLY A 602 -15.38 -1.61 3.83
N GLY A 603 -15.64 -0.79 4.85
CA GLY A 603 -15.67 0.67 4.74
C GLY A 603 -17.05 1.23 4.41
N LYS A 604 -17.13 2.57 4.27
CA LYS A 604 -18.40 3.30 4.08
C LYS A 604 -18.87 3.24 2.61
N ASP A 605 -20.16 3.15 2.43
CA ASP A 605 -20.87 3.24 1.15
C ASP A 605 -21.20 4.68 0.77
N GLN A 606 -21.10 5.62 1.73
CA GLN A 606 -21.32 7.04 1.54
C GLN A 606 -20.09 7.84 1.99
N GLN A 607 -19.79 8.91 1.26
CA GLN A 607 -18.76 9.88 1.59
C GLN A 607 -19.36 11.29 1.51
N GLU A 608 -19.05 12.12 2.49
CA GLU A 608 -19.43 13.52 2.53
C GLU A 608 -18.16 14.39 2.62
N GLU A 609 -18.21 15.56 2.00
CA GLU A 609 -17.17 16.57 2.14
C GLU A 609 -17.77 17.98 2.09
N ASP A 610 -17.02 18.94 2.65
CA ASP A 610 -17.42 20.34 2.60
C ASP A 610 -17.26 20.88 1.18
N CYS A 611 -18.18 21.74 0.76
CA CYS A 611 -18.17 22.36 -0.56
C CYS A 611 -18.54 23.83 -0.47
N THR A 612 -18.05 24.62 -1.42
CA THR A 612 -18.44 26.03 -1.58
C THR A 612 -19.47 26.16 -2.69
N VAL A 613 -20.57 26.84 -2.42
CA VAL A 613 -21.54 27.21 -3.45
C VAL A 613 -21.00 28.43 -4.18
N SER A 614 -20.48 28.24 -5.38
CA SER A 614 -20.17 29.38 -6.25
C SER A 614 -21.47 29.99 -6.75
N ILE A 615 -21.87 31.09 -6.17
CA ILE A 615 -23.07 31.86 -6.58
C ILE A 615 -22.85 32.51 -7.98
N MET A 616 -21.65 32.44 -8.52
CA MET A 616 -21.24 33.07 -9.77
C MET A 616 -20.77 32.05 -10.82
N GLU A 617 -21.68 31.24 -11.32
CA GLU A 617 -21.36 30.30 -12.43
C GLU A 617 -20.98 30.99 -13.76
N ASN A 618 -21.16 32.31 -13.90
CA ASN A 618 -20.88 33.05 -15.12
C ASN A 618 -19.77 34.10 -15.03
N VAL A 619 -19.09 34.22 -13.88
CA VAL A 619 -17.89 35.03 -13.73
C VAL A 619 -16.74 34.07 -13.49
N GLY A 620 -15.68 34.16 -14.31
CA GLY A 620 -14.50 33.27 -14.20
C GLY A 620 -14.03 33.13 -12.74
N GLN A 621 -13.46 31.98 -12.37
CA GLN A 621 -13.05 31.70 -11.00
C GLN A 621 -12.23 32.90 -10.44
N PRO A 622 -12.62 33.44 -9.27
CA PRO A 622 -11.91 34.58 -8.69
C PRO A 622 -10.48 34.17 -8.30
N CYS A 623 -9.56 35.08 -8.47
CA CYS A 623 -8.21 34.95 -7.93
C CYS A 623 -8.27 35.20 -6.43
N ILE A 624 -8.12 34.15 -5.61
CA ILE A 624 -8.07 34.23 -4.16
C ILE A 624 -6.63 33.94 -3.71
N ASN A 625 -6.05 34.88 -2.98
CA ASN A 625 -4.72 34.78 -2.39
C ASN A 625 -4.77 34.29 -0.94
N ASP A 626 -3.66 33.77 -0.42
CA ASP A 626 -3.56 33.28 0.96
C ASP A 626 -3.90 34.39 2.00
N ASP A 627 -3.61 35.66 1.70
CA ASP A 627 -3.94 36.79 2.58
C ASP A 627 -5.44 37.12 2.64
N GLU A 628 -6.20 36.74 1.62
CA GLU A 628 -7.65 36.95 1.54
C GLU A 628 -8.39 35.83 2.27
N GLU A 629 -7.86 34.60 2.26
CA GLU A 629 -8.36 33.49 3.08
C GLU A 629 -8.30 33.82 4.58
N MET A 630 -7.23 34.54 5.01
CA MET A 630 -7.13 35.01 6.39
C MET A 630 -8.07 36.17 6.71
N LYS A 631 -8.48 36.98 5.73
CA LYS A 631 -9.39 38.11 5.93
C LYS A 631 -10.87 37.69 6.02
N GLU A 632 -11.29 36.63 5.36
CA GLU A 632 -12.63 36.06 5.56
C GLU A 632 -12.82 35.46 6.96
N VAL A 633 -11.72 35.05 7.62
CA VAL A 633 -11.71 34.58 9.01
C VAL A 633 -11.67 35.76 10.01
N ASP A 634 -11.14 36.96 9.59
CA ASP A 634 -10.98 38.15 10.46
C ASP A 634 -12.20 39.09 10.50
N LEU A 635 -13.32 38.76 9.86
CA LEU A 635 -14.57 39.54 9.95
C LEU A 635 -15.42 39.22 11.19
N ALA A 636 -14.94 38.40 12.11
CA ALA A 636 -15.44 38.30 13.45
C ALA A 636 -14.52 39.06 14.41
N GLU A 637 -15.05 40.03 15.12
CA GLU A 637 -14.36 40.93 16.06
C GLU A 637 -13.38 40.22 17.02
N PRO A 638 -12.29 40.85 17.44
CA PRO A 638 -11.32 40.25 18.33
C PRO A 638 -11.83 40.25 19.77
N GLU A 639 -12.46 39.18 20.18
CA GLU A 639 -12.61 38.84 21.60
C GLU A 639 -12.00 37.47 21.90
N ALA A 640 -10.98 37.54 22.76
CA ALA A 640 -10.47 36.53 23.68
C ALA A 640 -10.50 35.05 23.24
N GLU A 641 -9.30 34.48 23.15
CA GLU A 641 -9.01 33.05 23.14
C GLU A 641 -9.85 32.22 22.13
N SER A 642 -9.48 32.26 20.87
CA SER A 642 -10.21 31.59 19.78
C SER A 642 -9.66 30.17 19.53
N GLY A 643 -10.40 29.16 20.03
CA GLY A 643 -10.08 27.77 19.81
C GLY A 643 -11.18 26.85 20.35
N CYS A 644 -11.05 25.55 20.09
CA CYS A 644 -11.92 24.55 20.68
C CYS A 644 -11.44 24.17 22.09
N SER A 645 -12.39 23.98 23.00
CA SER A 645 -12.13 23.36 24.29
C SER A 645 -11.70 21.89 24.12
N GLN A 646 -11.53 21.15 25.19
CA GLN A 646 -11.21 19.73 25.11
C GLN A 646 -12.19 18.96 24.21
N PRO A 647 -11.68 18.05 23.34
CA PRO A 647 -12.52 17.28 22.45
C PRO A 647 -13.45 16.34 23.24
N PRO A 648 -14.68 16.09 22.75
CA PRO A 648 -15.55 15.10 23.33
C PRO A 648 -14.95 13.71 23.13
N LEU A 649 -14.52 13.08 24.21
CA LEU A 649 -13.95 11.73 24.16
C LEU A 649 -15.03 10.70 24.43
N PRO A 650 -15.12 9.63 23.61
CA PRO A 650 -15.97 8.48 23.92
C PRO A 650 -15.44 7.73 25.16
N GLU A 651 -16.24 6.83 25.71
CA GLU A 651 -15.81 6.00 26.83
C GLU A 651 -14.58 5.18 26.48
N ASN A 652 -13.63 5.08 27.41
CA ASN A 652 -12.36 4.35 27.26
C ASN A 652 -11.40 4.93 26.20
N ALA A 653 -11.55 6.20 25.87
CA ALA A 653 -10.68 6.93 24.96
C ALA A 653 -9.82 7.97 25.71
N PHE A 654 -8.71 8.35 25.09
CA PHE A 654 -7.83 9.42 25.55
C PHE A 654 -7.15 10.09 24.38
N THR A 655 -6.54 11.25 24.62
CA THR A 655 -5.67 11.94 23.69
C THR A 655 -4.27 12.09 24.24
N TRP A 656 -3.25 11.95 23.37
CA TRP A 656 -1.84 12.03 23.81
C TRP A 656 -1.38 13.43 24.22
N ASN A 657 -1.99 14.47 23.65
CA ASN A 657 -1.62 15.87 23.88
C ASN A 657 -2.84 16.64 24.41
N GLU A 658 -3.13 16.48 25.69
CA GLU A 658 -4.18 17.26 26.32
C GLU A 658 -3.79 18.75 26.45
N LYS A 659 -4.57 19.62 25.80
CA LYS A 659 -4.47 21.06 25.87
C LYS A 659 -5.78 21.63 26.42
N LYS A 660 -5.71 22.79 27.05
CA LYS A 660 -6.92 23.52 27.48
C LYS A 660 -7.64 24.14 26.29
N LEU A 661 -6.91 24.49 25.26
CA LEU A 661 -7.44 25.13 24.05
C LEU A 661 -6.67 24.61 22.83
N TYR A 662 -7.40 24.27 21.78
CA TYR A 662 -6.88 23.78 20.51
C TYR A 662 -7.16 24.82 19.42
N SER A 663 -6.19 25.13 18.59
CA SER A 663 -6.33 26.10 17.51
C SER A 663 -7.31 25.63 16.44
N VAL A 664 -8.04 26.56 15.82
CA VAL A 664 -8.93 26.22 14.69
C VAL A 664 -8.13 25.56 13.58
N GLY A 665 -8.63 24.43 13.10
CA GLY A 665 -7.96 23.56 12.12
C GLY A 665 -6.99 22.53 12.71
N GLU A 666 -6.72 22.57 14.02
CA GLU A 666 -5.91 21.57 14.71
C GLU A 666 -6.65 20.23 14.78
N GLU A 667 -5.94 19.16 14.48
CA GLU A 667 -6.45 17.79 14.54
C GLU A 667 -5.93 17.08 15.78
N VAL A 668 -6.81 16.34 16.44
CA VAL A 668 -6.50 15.57 17.63
C VAL A 668 -6.82 14.11 17.37
N GLU A 669 -5.84 13.25 17.62
CA GLU A 669 -6.01 11.81 17.54
C GLU A 669 -6.64 11.27 18.83
N ILE A 670 -7.74 10.55 18.67
CA ILE A 670 -8.38 9.80 19.76
C ILE A 670 -7.83 8.39 19.78
N SER A 671 -7.19 8.04 20.87
CA SER A 671 -6.66 6.71 21.12
C SER A 671 -7.51 5.99 22.17
N CYS A 672 -7.63 4.68 22.06
CA CYS A 672 -8.36 3.89 23.03
C CYS A 672 -7.43 3.34 24.11
N LEU A 673 -7.95 3.16 25.32
CA LEU A 673 -7.25 2.53 26.42
C LEU A 673 -6.83 1.10 26.04
N THR A 674 -5.80 0.60 26.72
CA THR A 674 -5.30 -0.77 26.49
C THR A 674 -6.41 -1.80 26.66
N GLY A 675 -6.63 -2.65 25.67
CA GLY A 675 -7.70 -3.64 25.65
C GLY A 675 -8.92 -3.23 24.81
N PHE A 676 -8.89 -2.02 24.26
CA PHE A 676 -9.92 -1.51 23.37
C PHE A 676 -9.31 -1.16 22.02
N THR A 677 -10.08 -1.35 20.97
CA THR A 677 -9.72 -0.95 19.59
C THR A 677 -10.66 0.13 19.12
N ALA A 678 -10.10 1.15 18.52
CA ALA A 678 -10.89 2.22 17.92
C ALA A 678 -11.60 1.72 16.67
N VAL A 679 -12.90 1.91 16.63
CA VAL A 679 -13.76 1.66 15.48
C VAL A 679 -14.36 2.99 15.05
N GLY A 680 -14.24 3.33 13.77
CA GLY A 680 -14.62 4.62 13.24
C GLY A 680 -13.44 5.57 13.03
N PHE A 681 -13.73 6.85 12.84
CA PHE A 681 -12.74 7.86 12.50
C PHE A 681 -12.10 8.44 13.77
N GLN A 682 -10.79 8.24 13.92
CA GLN A 682 -10.03 8.53 15.15
C GLN A 682 -9.55 9.97 15.30
N TYR A 683 -9.84 10.85 14.34
CA TYR A 683 -9.34 12.22 14.34
C TYR A 683 -10.51 13.20 14.44
N LEU A 684 -10.43 14.10 15.41
CA LEU A 684 -11.31 15.25 15.53
C LEU A 684 -10.56 16.51 15.14
N ARG A 685 -11.19 17.35 14.33
CA ARG A 685 -10.65 18.63 13.91
C ARG A 685 -11.44 19.76 14.57
N CYS A 686 -10.70 20.73 15.12
CA CYS A 686 -11.30 21.95 15.61
C CYS A 686 -11.82 22.80 14.45
N LEU A 687 -13.12 23.03 14.41
CA LEU A 687 -13.81 23.80 13.36
C LEU A 687 -13.77 25.30 13.65
N PRO A 688 -13.99 26.17 12.63
CA PRO A 688 -14.03 27.62 12.81
C PRO A 688 -15.11 28.13 13.76
N ASP A 689 -16.18 27.36 13.94
CA ASP A 689 -17.27 27.65 14.88
C ASP A 689 -16.97 27.24 16.32
N ARG A 690 -15.71 26.87 16.60
CA ARG A 690 -15.23 26.40 17.93
C ARG A 690 -15.83 25.07 18.39
N THR A 691 -16.42 24.32 17.48
CA THR A 691 -16.87 22.96 17.72
C THR A 691 -15.89 21.95 17.15
N TRP A 692 -15.98 20.72 17.60
CA TRP A 692 -15.20 19.64 17.02
C TRP A 692 -15.96 19.02 15.85
N SER A 693 -15.24 18.61 14.81
CA SER A 693 -15.83 17.81 13.73
C SER A 693 -16.53 16.60 14.32
N GLN A 694 -17.62 16.16 13.70
CA GLN A 694 -18.29 14.94 14.12
C GLN A 694 -17.35 13.75 13.92
N GLY A 695 -16.93 13.14 15.03
CA GLY A 695 -16.25 11.87 15.05
C GLY A 695 -17.23 10.75 15.36
N ASP A 696 -17.07 9.63 14.70
CA ASP A 696 -17.83 8.40 14.94
C ASP A 696 -16.94 7.32 15.59
N VAL A 697 -15.87 7.74 16.27
CA VAL A 697 -14.98 6.81 16.93
C VAL A 697 -15.63 6.23 18.18
N GLU A 698 -15.59 4.92 18.28
CA GLU A 698 -15.96 4.15 19.46
C GLU A 698 -14.79 3.27 19.88
N CYS A 699 -14.53 3.19 21.18
CA CYS A 699 -13.54 2.28 21.72
C CYS A 699 -14.23 0.96 22.08
N GLN A 700 -14.25 0.04 21.12
CA GLN A 700 -14.84 -1.28 21.33
C GLN A 700 -13.83 -2.23 21.95
N ARG A 701 -14.28 -3.01 22.91
CA ARG A 701 -13.44 -4.00 23.57
C ARG A 701 -13.20 -5.17 22.63
N THR A 702 -11.96 -5.35 22.23
CA THR A 702 -11.54 -6.42 21.32
C THR A 702 -10.55 -7.39 21.94
N SER A 703 -10.23 -7.16 23.22
CA SER A 703 -9.27 -7.97 23.95
C SER A 703 -9.53 -7.90 25.44
N CYS A 704 -9.09 -8.93 26.17
CA CYS A 704 -9.13 -8.96 27.61
C CYS A 704 -7.77 -8.54 28.18
N LEU A 705 -7.79 -7.71 29.19
CA LEU A 705 -6.59 -7.44 29.97
C LEU A 705 -6.22 -8.64 30.84
N LYS A 706 -4.93 -8.74 31.17
CA LYS A 706 -4.45 -9.70 32.15
C LYS A 706 -5.31 -9.62 33.41
N PRO A 707 -5.91 -10.73 33.85
CA PRO A 707 -6.72 -10.69 35.07
C PRO A 707 -5.85 -10.45 36.32
N VAL A 708 -6.41 -9.71 37.23
CA VAL A 708 -5.81 -9.55 38.57
C VAL A 708 -6.18 -10.77 39.39
N VAL A 709 -5.19 -11.61 39.68
CA VAL A 709 -5.33 -12.81 40.52
C VAL A 709 -4.37 -12.71 41.68
N GLN A 710 -4.59 -13.53 42.70
CA GLN A 710 -3.67 -13.56 43.85
C GLN A 710 -2.26 -13.99 43.44
N ASP A 711 -1.22 -13.48 44.09
CA ASP A 711 0.19 -13.70 43.77
C ASP A 711 0.63 -15.18 43.78
N VAL A 712 -0.17 -16.05 44.40
CA VAL A 712 0.06 -17.51 44.47
C VAL A 712 -0.35 -18.20 43.16
N LEU A 713 -1.18 -17.58 42.32
CA LEU A 713 -1.69 -18.15 41.07
C LEU A 713 -0.80 -17.73 39.88
N THR A 714 -0.40 -18.71 39.11
CA THR A 714 0.37 -18.48 37.86
C THR A 714 -0.54 -18.54 36.67
N ILE A 715 -0.41 -17.56 35.77
CA ILE A 715 -1.17 -17.44 34.51
C ILE A 715 -0.32 -17.96 33.35
N SER A 716 -0.87 -18.89 32.58
CA SER A 716 -0.21 -19.41 31.36
C SER A 716 -1.20 -19.43 30.18
N PRO A 717 -0.81 -18.92 28.98
CA PRO A 717 0.39 -18.13 28.71
C PRO A 717 0.35 -16.74 29.36
N PHE A 718 1.50 -16.20 29.73
CA PHE A 718 1.59 -14.90 30.38
C PHE A 718 1.68 -13.79 29.31
N GLN A 719 0.61 -13.00 29.18
CA GLN A 719 0.54 -11.83 28.29
C GLN A 719 -0.10 -10.66 29.06
N ARG A 720 0.10 -9.44 28.57
CA ARG A 720 -0.57 -8.25 29.13
C ARG A 720 -1.99 -8.07 28.60
N VAL A 721 -2.20 -8.50 27.36
CA VAL A 721 -3.45 -8.40 26.60
C VAL A 721 -3.68 -9.71 25.86
N TYR A 722 -4.89 -10.23 25.88
CA TYR A 722 -5.31 -11.47 25.23
C TYR A 722 -6.40 -11.16 24.21
N GLN A 723 -6.28 -11.73 23.02
CA GLN A 723 -7.29 -11.55 21.98
C GLN A 723 -8.57 -12.32 22.29
N ILE A 724 -9.69 -11.88 21.74
CA ILE A 724 -10.97 -12.61 21.85
C ILE A 724 -10.77 -14.04 21.32
N GLY A 725 -11.19 -15.02 22.11
CA GLY A 725 -11.01 -16.45 21.84
C GLY A 725 -9.77 -17.08 22.46
N GLU A 726 -8.78 -16.30 22.89
CA GLU A 726 -7.63 -16.82 23.61
C GLU A 726 -8.02 -17.29 25.02
N SER A 727 -7.37 -18.35 25.48
CA SER A 727 -7.63 -18.93 26.79
C SER A 727 -6.39 -18.87 27.67
N ILE A 728 -6.60 -18.63 28.93
CA ILE A 728 -5.56 -18.72 29.98
C ILE A 728 -5.85 -19.90 30.90
N GLU A 729 -4.81 -20.46 31.43
CA GLU A 729 -4.88 -21.46 32.48
C GLU A 729 -4.24 -20.92 33.76
N LEU A 730 -4.98 -21.02 34.87
CA LEU A 730 -4.49 -20.66 36.21
C LEU A 730 -3.95 -21.92 36.88
N THR A 731 -2.73 -21.85 37.37
CA THR A 731 -2.07 -22.96 38.06
C THR A 731 -1.58 -22.56 39.44
N CYS A 732 -1.62 -23.50 40.36
CA CYS A 732 -1.12 -23.36 41.70
C CYS A 732 0.28 -23.97 41.85
N PRO A 733 1.05 -23.60 42.92
CA PRO A 733 2.29 -24.28 43.29
C PRO A 733 2.09 -25.78 43.47
N ARG A 734 3.18 -26.55 43.42
CA ARG A 734 3.13 -28.02 43.58
C ARG A 734 2.44 -28.43 44.90
N GLY A 735 1.43 -29.30 44.77
CA GLY A 735 0.65 -29.80 45.91
C GLY A 735 -0.64 -29.03 46.18
N PHE A 736 -0.92 -28.00 45.42
CA PHE A 736 -2.15 -27.23 45.51
C PHE A 736 -2.92 -27.24 44.19
N VAL A 737 -4.23 -27.14 44.26
CA VAL A 737 -5.15 -27.04 43.11
C VAL A 737 -5.94 -25.74 43.20
N VAL A 738 -6.37 -25.22 42.05
CA VAL A 738 -7.17 -24.00 41.99
C VAL A 738 -8.58 -24.28 42.54
N ALA A 739 -9.02 -23.51 43.50
CA ALA A 739 -10.38 -23.58 44.03
C ALA A 739 -11.36 -22.91 43.07
N GLY A 740 -11.70 -23.62 41.98
CA GLY A 740 -12.59 -23.14 40.95
C GLY A 740 -12.10 -23.54 39.55
N PRO A 741 -12.68 -22.95 38.48
CA PRO A 741 -12.22 -23.22 37.14
C PRO A 741 -10.74 -22.86 36.95
N SER A 742 -9.98 -23.73 36.33
CA SER A 742 -8.57 -23.45 36.00
C SER A 742 -8.38 -22.78 34.64
N ARG A 743 -9.36 -22.91 33.75
CA ARG A 743 -9.28 -22.36 32.38
C ARG A 743 -10.34 -21.29 32.11
N TYR A 744 -9.89 -20.17 31.58
CA TYR A 744 -10.72 -19.02 31.26
C TYR A 744 -10.47 -18.60 29.83
N THR A 745 -11.52 -18.21 29.09
CA THR A 745 -11.44 -17.77 27.70
C THR A 745 -11.89 -16.32 27.60
N CYS A 746 -11.13 -15.51 26.89
CA CYS A 746 -11.49 -14.14 26.57
C CYS A 746 -12.69 -14.11 25.61
N LYS A 747 -13.83 -13.57 26.06
CA LYS A 747 -14.99 -13.28 25.23
C LYS A 747 -15.23 -11.76 25.18
N GLU A 748 -16.14 -11.33 24.33
CA GLU A 748 -16.38 -9.92 23.93
C GLU A 748 -16.22 -8.88 25.06
N ASP A 749 -16.67 -9.19 26.28
CA ASP A 749 -16.66 -8.21 27.38
C ASP A 749 -15.73 -8.58 28.53
N SER A 750 -15.40 -9.85 28.70
CA SER A 750 -14.72 -10.31 29.91
C SER A 750 -14.22 -11.75 29.80
N TRP A 751 -13.56 -12.19 30.84
CA TRP A 751 -13.16 -13.58 30.99
C TRP A 751 -14.38 -14.47 31.25
N THR A 752 -14.47 -15.57 30.53
CA THR A 752 -15.53 -16.56 30.70
C THR A 752 -14.93 -17.91 31.11
N PRO A 753 -15.33 -18.49 32.24
CA PRO A 753 -16.23 -17.92 33.26
C PRO A 753 -15.66 -16.65 33.92
N PRO A 754 -16.45 -15.81 34.60
CA PRO A 754 -15.93 -14.61 35.28
C PRO A 754 -14.90 -14.97 36.33
N ILE A 755 -13.75 -14.29 36.30
CA ILE A 755 -12.68 -14.53 37.25
C ILE A 755 -13.01 -13.82 38.57
N SER A 756 -13.22 -14.60 39.60
CA SER A 756 -13.47 -14.08 40.96
C SER A 756 -12.18 -13.68 41.65
N ASN A 757 -12.17 -12.55 42.35
CA ASN A 757 -11.09 -12.12 43.22
C ASN A 757 -10.87 -13.06 44.42
N SER A 758 -11.81 -13.99 44.63
CA SER A 758 -11.75 -15.00 45.71
C SER A 758 -11.11 -16.33 45.28
N LEU A 759 -10.58 -16.41 44.08
CA LEU A 759 -9.85 -17.60 43.60
C LEU A 759 -8.59 -17.82 44.48
N THR A 760 -8.51 -18.98 45.08
CA THR A 760 -7.40 -19.38 45.98
C THR A 760 -6.83 -20.73 45.56
N CYS A 761 -5.66 -21.06 46.07
CA CYS A 761 -5.06 -22.37 45.95
C CYS A 761 -5.39 -23.21 47.17
N GLU A 762 -6.09 -24.34 47.01
CA GLU A 762 -6.41 -25.27 48.07
C GLU A 762 -5.49 -26.49 48.00
N GLN A 763 -5.25 -27.13 49.17
CA GLN A 763 -4.39 -28.29 49.26
C GLN A 763 -5.03 -29.48 48.54
N GLY A 764 -4.38 -30.00 47.49
CA GLY A 764 -4.89 -31.13 46.73
C GLY A 764 -4.96 -32.37 47.61
N VAL A 765 -6.15 -32.99 47.69
CA VAL A 765 -6.34 -34.28 48.36
C VAL A 765 -5.52 -35.31 47.57
N ARG A 766 -4.53 -35.93 48.24
CA ARG A 766 -3.84 -37.11 47.71
C ARG A 766 -4.81 -38.28 47.80
N ASP A 767 -5.48 -38.61 46.70
CA ASP A 767 -6.01 -39.96 46.58
C ASP A 767 -4.83 -40.92 46.42
N HIS A 768 -4.57 -41.64 47.50
CA HIS A 768 -3.70 -42.80 47.43
C HIS A 768 -4.47 -43.94 46.68
N PRO A 769 -3.80 -44.67 45.77
CA PRO A 769 -4.36 -45.83 45.10
C PRO A 769 -4.71 -46.97 46.05
#